data_6d666be60ed06e307cea5db8d16ff7cb
#
_entry.id   6d666be60ed06e307cea5db8d16ff7cb
#
_cell.length_a   1.000
_cell.length_b   1.000
_cell.length_c   1.000
_cell.angle_alpha   90.00
_cell.angle_beta   90.00
_cell.angle_gamma   90.00
#
_symmetry.space_group_name_H-M   'P 1'
#
loop_
_entity.id
_entity.type
_entity.pdbx_description
1 polymer ?
#
loop_
_entity_poly.entity_id
_entity_poly.type
_entity_poly.pdbx_seq_one_letter_code
_entity_poly.pdbx_strand_id
1 'polypeptide(L)'
;MKKTILFTLSLFATLTMKAQFQWEPINHQGNRTQTYPKVTEINPEIQVMLNQVDTVNIYNSIAWMQQFIRDAYSPEALFTQNWLIGRYEELGLEPSIHYFIDRHNDTLDAGNVVAIQPGTVYPDEYIIVSSHYDHPSGPGADDNASGTAGVLEAARILSQYSFERSIIYVNFNAEENGLFGSMGYAKECARQDMNIIGGFNLDMIGWYPPELDTIKMYTACYHLSRNLYEYYTSVANLYLPETPTLWLTGGEAGRGDHIRFCTYEYPVIYLGDVEYISQHPCYHTPCDTIGNGVNNFKLAEAFVKATIAATAELANGDLPPQHFAATCDSTTVYLRWDEAENASYYRLFRDNVLFAELTDTAFEDDEANDGQMHDYYVIAVKTDGMENNESNHEKMMVSPELSLPFNNDFNEDTRGVRLLGDNWQHIQKTEGDYYWGTQASYNKDTNGFISVAETDWFPIPSDVSNVTLSFDFFTLANFNHNYDMLFGLFNIQVSTDRVHWHLLDAIYSRDWKHVEFSLNDYIGEPFVQVRILVEDVVNWNLENKFSTVYNLYGIDNLTIDFSDVSLPETKYELFTSLEICPNPTVSQVEIHTDLSKPYLLGVYNLMGIKVMEYHGFNDGSLDISTLPSGVYFIKVTQFGKSISKRIIKE
;
A
#
# COMPACT_ATOMS: atom_id res chain seq x y z
N MET A 1 48.56 -34.48 -57.21
CA MET A 1 48.68 -34.34 -55.76
C MET A 1 48.16 -32.91 -55.41
N LYS A 2 46.89 -32.83 -55.00
CA LYS A 2 46.25 -31.57 -54.57
C LYS A 2 46.46 -31.44 -53.08
N LYS A 3 47.16 -30.41 -52.60
CA LYS A 3 47.24 -30.04 -51.20
C LYS A 3 46.03 -29.18 -50.84
N THR A 4 45.14 -29.71 -50.01
CA THR A 4 44.03 -29.01 -49.41
C THR A 4 44.57 -28.21 -48.22
N ILE A 5 44.50 -26.90 -48.28
CA ILE A 5 44.78 -26.00 -47.14
C ILE A 5 43.50 -25.87 -46.36
N LEU A 6 43.52 -26.34 -45.12
CA LEU A 6 42.45 -26.17 -44.16
C LEU A 6 42.61 -24.77 -43.54
N PHE A 7 41.69 -23.87 -43.83
CA PHE A 7 41.51 -22.61 -43.09
C PHE A 7 40.68 -22.90 -41.85
N THR A 8 41.31 -22.88 -40.70
CA THR A 8 40.60 -22.78 -39.43
C THR A 8 40.17 -21.34 -39.22
N LEU A 9 38.89 -21.05 -39.44
CA LEU A 9 38.27 -19.84 -38.93
C LEU A 9 38.14 -19.98 -37.39
N SER A 10 38.96 -19.26 -36.66
CA SER A 10 38.72 -19.00 -35.27
C SER A 10 37.58 -17.97 -35.18
N LEU A 11 36.40 -18.46 -34.90
CA LEU A 11 35.26 -17.62 -34.51
C LEU A 11 35.60 -17.05 -33.13
N PHE A 12 36.05 -15.80 -33.07
CA PHE A 12 36.00 -15.00 -31.88
C PHE A 12 34.49 -14.66 -31.67
N ALA A 13 33.81 -15.50 -30.90
CA ALA A 13 32.57 -15.10 -30.28
C ALA A 13 32.93 -14.01 -29.25
N THR A 14 32.74 -12.76 -29.61
CA THR A 14 32.54 -11.72 -28.66
C THR A 14 31.25 -12.09 -27.91
N LEU A 15 31.38 -12.73 -26.77
CA LEU A 15 30.34 -12.71 -25.77
C LEU A 15 30.21 -11.27 -25.31
N THR A 16 29.38 -10.51 -25.99
CA THR A 16 28.68 -9.44 -25.32
C THR A 16 27.82 -10.15 -24.27
N MET A 17 28.23 -10.09 -23.02
CA MET A 17 27.32 -10.30 -21.90
C MET A 17 26.28 -9.18 -22.02
N LYS A 18 25.21 -9.43 -22.78
CA LYS A 18 23.95 -8.79 -22.47
C LYS A 18 23.64 -9.25 -21.04
N ALA A 19 23.63 -8.36 -20.10
CA ALA A 19 23.11 -8.65 -18.80
C ALA A 19 21.69 -9.20 -19.06
N GLN A 20 21.53 -10.51 -18.98
CA GLN A 20 20.20 -11.11 -18.93
C GLN A 20 19.63 -10.58 -17.62
N PHE A 21 18.71 -9.66 -17.73
CA PHE A 21 17.85 -9.25 -16.65
C PHE A 21 17.20 -10.55 -16.15
N GLN A 22 17.73 -11.13 -15.10
CA GLN A 22 17.06 -12.22 -14.40
C GLN A 22 16.03 -11.54 -13.51
N TRP A 23 14.83 -11.42 -14.04
CA TRP A 23 13.68 -11.04 -13.27
C TRP A 23 13.47 -12.11 -12.20
N GLU A 24 13.73 -11.77 -10.95
CA GLU A 24 13.27 -12.59 -9.84
C GLU A 24 11.74 -12.58 -9.81
N PRO A 25 11.08 -13.64 -9.34
CA PRO A 25 9.64 -13.64 -9.16
C PRO A 25 9.25 -12.39 -8.34
N ILE A 26 8.24 -11.69 -8.78
CA ILE A 26 7.75 -10.45 -8.15
C ILE A 26 7.45 -10.76 -6.69
N ASN A 27 8.32 -10.32 -5.81
CA ASN A 27 8.02 -10.27 -4.40
C ASN A 27 7.09 -9.06 -4.21
N HIS A 28 5.86 -9.26 -3.79
CA HIS A 28 4.78 -8.26 -3.74
C HIS A 28 5.03 -7.09 -2.79
N GLN A 29 6.24 -6.72 -2.50
CA GLN A 29 6.61 -5.55 -1.71
C GLN A 29 6.92 -4.37 -2.63
N GLY A 30 5.98 -3.44 -2.75
CA GLY A 30 6.14 -2.17 -3.46
C GLY A 30 5.32 -2.06 -4.75
N ASN A 31 4.73 -0.93 -4.94
CA ASN A 31 3.83 -0.49 -6.03
C ASN A 31 2.77 -1.51 -6.47
N ARG A 32 1.76 -1.71 -5.62
CA ARG A 32 0.62 -2.60 -5.88
C ARG A 32 -0.49 -1.89 -6.66
N THR A 33 -0.13 -1.08 -7.65
CA THR A 33 -1.13 -0.48 -8.54
C THR A 33 -1.83 -1.59 -9.32
N GLN A 34 -3.06 -1.90 -8.92
CA GLN A 34 -3.89 -2.91 -9.57
C GLN A 34 -4.65 -2.30 -10.74
N THR A 35 -4.84 -3.09 -11.79
CA THR A 35 -5.83 -2.83 -12.83
C THR A 35 -7.01 -3.78 -12.67
N TYR A 36 -8.21 -3.31 -13.01
CA TYR A 36 -9.45 -4.01 -12.71
C TYR A 36 -10.23 -4.35 -13.98
N PRO A 37 -11.08 -5.42 -13.92
CA PRO A 37 -11.93 -5.77 -15.04
C PRO A 37 -12.87 -4.63 -15.42
N LYS A 38 -13.11 -4.43 -16.69
CA LYS A 38 -14.13 -3.50 -17.18
C LYS A 38 -15.46 -4.22 -17.28
N VAL A 39 -16.34 -3.99 -16.32
CA VAL A 39 -17.67 -4.58 -16.30
C VAL A 39 -18.61 -3.72 -17.15
N THR A 40 -19.12 -4.29 -18.25
CA THR A 40 -19.99 -3.58 -19.21
C THR A 40 -21.40 -4.16 -19.31
N GLU A 41 -21.61 -5.36 -18.76
CA GLU A 41 -22.88 -6.07 -18.80
C GLU A 41 -23.28 -6.56 -17.42
N ILE A 42 -24.55 -6.54 -17.10
CA ILE A 42 -25.08 -7.03 -15.83
C ILE A 42 -25.01 -8.57 -15.83
N ASN A 43 -24.33 -9.12 -14.84
CA ASN A 43 -24.37 -10.55 -14.55
C ASN A 43 -25.71 -10.89 -13.85
N PRO A 44 -26.54 -11.76 -14.45
CA PRO A 44 -27.86 -12.12 -13.89
C PRO A 44 -27.76 -12.77 -12.50
N GLU A 45 -26.70 -13.51 -12.20
CA GLU A 45 -26.50 -14.16 -10.90
C GLU A 45 -26.21 -13.10 -9.84
N ILE A 46 -25.37 -12.13 -10.12
CA ILE A 46 -25.11 -11.00 -9.23
C ILE A 46 -26.40 -10.20 -9.01
N GLN A 47 -27.20 -9.97 -10.05
CA GLN A 47 -28.48 -9.30 -9.89
C GLN A 47 -29.42 -10.07 -8.94
N VAL A 48 -29.38 -11.40 -8.93
CA VAL A 48 -30.11 -12.24 -7.97
C VAL A 48 -29.57 -12.04 -6.57
N MET A 49 -28.24 -11.92 -6.38
CA MET A 49 -27.63 -11.59 -5.09
C MET A 49 -28.13 -10.24 -4.57
N LEU A 50 -28.11 -9.20 -5.42
CA LEU A 50 -28.56 -7.85 -5.03
C LEU A 50 -30.03 -7.83 -4.58
N ASN A 51 -30.89 -8.65 -5.19
CA ASN A 51 -32.30 -8.73 -4.84
C ASN A 51 -32.54 -9.40 -3.46
N GLN A 52 -31.51 -10.03 -2.86
CA GLN A 52 -31.58 -10.66 -1.54
C GLN A 52 -31.19 -9.69 -0.41
N VAL A 53 -30.68 -8.49 -0.73
CA VAL A 53 -30.37 -7.50 0.29
C VAL A 53 -31.64 -7.07 1.01
N ASP A 54 -31.64 -7.23 2.33
CA ASP A 54 -32.80 -6.96 3.16
C ASP A 54 -32.49 -5.88 4.22
N THR A 55 -33.11 -4.73 4.07
CA THR A 55 -32.99 -3.62 5.03
C THR A 55 -33.42 -3.97 6.44
N VAL A 56 -34.26 -5.02 6.60
CA VAL A 56 -34.65 -5.51 7.93
C VAL A 56 -33.46 -6.17 8.66
N ASN A 57 -32.61 -6.90 7.95
CA ASN A 57 -31.39 -7.47 8.53
C ASN A 57 -30.42 -6.37 8.95
N ILE A 58 -30.23 -5.35 8.09
CA ILE A 58 -29.40 -4.17 8.39
C ILE A 58 -29.96 -3.46 9.63
N TYR A 59 -31.27 -3.16 9.64
CA TYR A 59 -31.94 -2.55 10.78
C TYR A 59 -31.74 -3.35 12.07
N ASN A 60 -31.96 -4.66 12.05
CA ASN A 60 -31.88 -5.50 13.23
C ASN A 60 -30.45 -5.54 13.81
N SER A 61 -29.43 -5.55 12.94
CA SER A 61 -28.03 -5.52 13.35
C SER A 61 -27.67 -4.19 14.00
N ILE A 62 -28.07 -3.07 13.41
CA ILE A 62 -27.88 -1.74 14.00
C ILE A 62 -28.66 -1.61 15.31
N ALA A 63 -29.94 -2.06 15.34
CA ALA A 63 -30.81 -2.01 16.52
C ALA A 63 -30.24 -2.83 17.68
N TRP A 64 -29.52 -3.90 17.41
CA TRP A 64 -28.82 -4.67 18.43
C TRP A 64 -27.58 -3.93 18.92
N MET A 65 -26.70 -3.44 18.03
CA MET A 65 -25.45 -2.79 18.39
C MET A 65 -25.65 -1.46 19.12
N GLN A 66 -26.63 -0.67 18.74
CA GLN A 66 -26.89 0.63 19.38
C GLN A 66 -27.32 0.55 20.85
N GLN A 67 -27.59 -0.64 21.38
CA GLN A 67 -27.95 -0.82 22.79
C GLN A 67 -26.74 -0.70 23.73
N PHE A 68 -25.53 -0.70 23.20
CA PHE A 68 -24.29 -0.74 23.97
C PHE A 68 -23.39 0.42 23.58
N ILE A 69 -22.60 0.90 24.55
CA ILE A 69 -21.45 1.78 24.29
C ILE A 69 -20.27 0.86 24.00
N ARG A 70 -19.87 0.82 22.75
CA ARG A 70 -18.87 -0.14 22.25
C ARG A 70 -17.45 0.46 22.24
N ASP A 71 -17.10 1.24 23.29
CA ASP A 71 -15.73 1.73 23.44
C ASP A 71 -14.75 0.57 23.39
N ALA A 72 -13.66 0.71 22.65
CA ALA A 72 -12.71 -0.37 22.38
C ALA A 72 -12.13 -1.02 23.64
N TYR A 73 -12.09 -0.29 24.76
CA TYR A 73 -11.61 -0.77 26.06
C TYR A 73 -12.73 -1.24 26.98
N SER A 74 -13.96 -1.26 26.52
CA SER A 74 -15.11 -1.64 27.32
C SER A 74 -15.42 -3.13 27.25
N PRO A 75 -16.05 -3.71 28.27
CA PRO A 75 -16.59 -5.09 28.20
C PRO A 75 -17.61 -5.27 27.06
N GLU A 76 -18.30 -4.19 26.67
CA GLU A 76 -19.31 -4.20 25.61
C GLU A 76 -18.66 -4.39 24.23
N ALA A 77 -17.42 -3.94 24.03
CA ALA A 77 -16.65 -4.25 22.82
C ALA A 77 -16.40 -5.77 22.70
N LEU A 78 -15.99 -6.42 23.80
CA LEU A 78 -15.81 -7.87 23.83
C LEU A 78 -17.14 -8.62 23.61
N PHE A 79 -18.22 -8.08 24.15
CA PHE A 79 -19.57 -8.65 23.95
C PHE A 79 -19.99 -8.54 22.47
N THR A 80 -19.71 -7.40 21.83
CA THR A 80 -19.98 -7.18 20.40
C THR A 80 -19.11 -8.08 19.53
N GLN A 81 -17.82 -8.24 19.85
CA GLN A 81 -16.94 -9.20 19.18
C GLN A 81 -17.53 -10.62 19.19
N ASN A 82 -17.98 -11.09 20.35
CA ASN A 82 -18.53 -12.43 20.46
C ASN A 82 -19.86 -12.59 19.70
N TRP A 83 -20.66 -11.54 19.64
CA TRP A 83 -21.87 -11.53 18.82
C TRP A 83 -21.52 -11.59 17.33
N LEU A 84 -20.53 -10.83 16.85
CA LEU A 84 -20.07 -10.87 15.46
C LEU A 84 -19.55 -12.26 15.08
N ILE A 85 -18.77 -12.91 15.95
CA ILE A 85 -18.32 -14.29 15.78
C ILE A 85 -19.52 -15.21 15.54
N GLY A 86 -20.54 -15.17 16.45
CA GLY A 86 -21.74 -15.98 16.28
C GLY A 86 -22.50 -15.70 14.99
N ARG A 87 -22.52 -14.43 14.52
CA ARG A 87 -23.15 -14.09 13.23
C ARG A 87 -22.43 -14.73 12.04
N TYR A 88 -21.08 -14.71 12.01
CA TYR A 88 -20.33 -15.37 10.96
C TYR A 88 -20.42 -16.91 11.01
N GLU A 89 -20.43 -17.50 12.21
CA GLU A 89 -20.65 -18.94 12.40
C GLU A 89 -22.01 -19.39 11.85
N GLU A 90 -23.08 -18.60 12.08
CA GLU A 90 -24.42 -18.86 11.53
C GLU A 90 -24.44 -18.86 9.99
N LEU A 91 -23.51 -18.17 9.33
CA LEU A 91 -23.34 -18.16 7.89
C LEU A 91 -22.48 -19.33 7.36
N GLY A 92 -21.98 -20.18 8.27
CA GLY A 92 -21.08 -21.29 7.91
C GLY A 92 -19.64 -20.86 7.66
N LEU A 93 -19.27 -19.66 8.04
CA LEU A 93 -17.89 -19.18 8.00
C LEU A 93 -17.15 -19.56 9.28
N GLU A 94 -15.82 -19.62 9.23
CA GLU A 94 -14.95 -19.90 10.38
C GLU A 94 -14.28 -18.59 10.83
N PRO A 95 -14.91 -17.80 11.72
CA PRO A 95 -14.33 -16.55 12.16
C PRO A 95 -13.15 -16.76 13.10
N SER A 96 -12.20 -15.85 13.04
CA SER A 96 -11.05 -15.76 13.94
C SER A 96 -10.94 -14.38 14.56
N ILE A 97 -10.19 -14.26 15.66
CA ILE A 97 -9.89 -12.99 16.30
C ILE A 97 -8.46 -12.62 15.98
N HIS A 98 -8.30 -11.44 15.40
CA HIS A 98 -6.99 -10.84 15.22
C HIS A 98 -6.74 -9.84 16.36
N TYR A 99 -5.82 -10.16 17.26
CA TYR A 99 -5.40 -9.27 18.34
C TYR A 99 -4.30 -8.31 17.86
N PHE A 100 -4.36 -7.09 18.35
CA PHE A 100 -3.40 -6.02 18.05
C PHE A 100 -3.00 -5.28 19.32
N ILE A 101 -2.03 -4.42 19.24
CA ILE A 101 -1.55 -3.58 20.33
C ILE A 101 -2.00 -2.12 20.10
N ASP A 102 -2.33 -1.45 21.18
CA ASP A 102 -2.72 -0.04 21.16
C ASP A 102 -1.50 0.90 21.31
N ARG A 103 -1.76 2.21 21.45
CA ARG A 103 -0.73 3.24 21.67
C ARG A 103 0.05 3.09 22.98
N HIS A 104 -0.44 2.30 23.93
CA HIS A 104 0.23 2.03 25.21
C HIS A 104 1.04 0.74 25.16
N ASN A 105 1.08 0.09 24.01
CA ASN A 105 1.67 -1.22 23.79
C ASN A 105 0.96 -2.35 24.57
N ASP A 106 -0.33 -2.15 24.84
CA ASP A 106 -1.20 -3.13 25.49
C ASP A 106 -2.07 -3.86 24.45
N THR A 107 -2.30 -5.14 24.65
CA THR A 107 -3.29 -5.90 23.88
C THR A 107 -4.68 -5.69 24.48
N LEU A 108 -5.65 -5.32 23.64
CA LEU A 108 -7.03 -5.15 24.06
C LEU A 108 -7.69 -6.52 24.29
N ASP A 109 -8.68 -6.57 25.22
CA ASP A 109 -9.48 -7.79 25.45
C ASP A 109 -10.32 -8.17 24.23
N ALA A 110 -10.80 -7.17 23.48
CA ALA A 110 -11.51 -7.34 22.23
C ALA A 110 -10.59 -7.04 21.02
N GLY A 111 -10.54 -7.95 20.05
CA GLY A 111 -9.77 -7.83 18.81
C GLY A 111 -10.65 -7.56 17.59
N ASN A 112 -10.04 -7.56 16.42
CA ASN A 112 -10.76 -7.56 15.15
C ASN A 112 -11.40 -8.92 14.92
N VAL A 113 -12.63 -8.95 14.39
CA VAL A 113 -13.29 -10.19 13.97
C VAL A 113 -13.07 -10.36 12.47
N VAL A 114 -12.46 -11.47 12.10
CA VAL A 114 -12.07 -11.79 10.71
C VAL A 114 -12.71 -13.11 10.31
N ALA A 115 -13.45 -13.12 9.20
CA ALA A 115 -13.96 -14.34 8.58
C ALA A 115 -13.52 -14.38 7.10
N ILE A 116 -13.02 -15.54 6.67
CA ILE A 116 -12.54 -15.73 5.30
C ILE A 116 -13.42 -16.74 4.60
N GLN A 117 -13.95 -16.33 3.44
CA GLN A 117 -14.59 -17.22 2.49
C GLN A 117 -13.54 -17.60 1.43
N PRO A 118 -13.05 -18.84 1.40
CA PRO A 118 -11.96 -19.21 0.52
C PRO A 118 -12.41 -19.26 -0.95
N GLY A 119 -11.52 -18.79 -1.82
CA GLY A 119 -11.66 -18.90 -3.26
C GLY A 119 -11.43 -20.33 -3.76
N THR A 120 -12.02 -20.66 -4.88
CA THR A 120 -11.96 -22.02 -5.45
C THR A 120 -10.83 -22.20 -6.48
N VAL A 121 -10.33 -21.12 -7.03
CA VAL A 121 -9.29 -21.12 -8.08
C VAL A 121 -8.04 -20.35 -7.61
N TYR A 122 -8.24 -19.15 -7.09
CA TYR A 122 -7.18 -18.25 -6.61
C TYR A 122 -7.36 -17.98 -5.10
N PRO A 123 -7.19 -18.98 -4.22
CA PRO A 123 -7.46 -18.84 -2.79
C PRO A 123 -6.51 -17.87 -2.08
N ASP A 124 -5.36 -17.55 -2.67
CA ASP A 124 -4.37 -16.63 -2.15
C ASP A 124 -4.53 -15.18 -2.68
N GLU A 125 -5.55 -14.92 -3.50
CA GLU A 125 -5.96 -13.57 -3.90
C GLU A 125 -7.18 -13.13 -3.11
N TYR A 126 -7.08 -11.98 -2.45
CA TYR A 126 -8.05 -11.57 -1.44
C TYR A 126 -8.75 -10.26 -1.80
N ILE A 127 -10.05 -10.21 -1.55
CA ILE A 127 -10.86 -8.99 -1.58
C ILE A 127 -11.36 -8.74 -0.16
N ILE A 128 -11.15 -7.53 0.37
CA ILE A 128 -11.56 -7.18 1.73
C ILE A 128 -12.88 -6.40 1.70
N VAL A 129 -13.84 -6.81 2.55
CA VAL A 129 -15.03 -6.03 2.89
C VAL A 129 -14.98 -5.75 4.38
N SER A 130 -14.86 -4.48 4.78
CA SER A 130 -14.53 -4.10 6.15
C SER A 130 -15.39 -2.99 6.72
N SER A 131 -15.39 -2.87 8.04
CA SER A 131 -15.95 -1.79 8.84
C SER A 131 -15.29 -1.80 10.21
N HIS A 132 -15.55 -0.80 11.06
CA HIS A 132 -15.27 -0.93 12.49
C HIS A 132 -16.55 -1.12 13.31
N TYR A 133 -16.42 -1.72 14.49
CA TYR A 133 -17.57 -1.98 15.35
C TYR A 133 -17.52 -1.22 16.69
N ASP A 134 -16.39 -0.60 17.02
CA ASP A 134 -16.26 0.23 18.22
C ASP A 134 -16.92 1.60 18.01
N HIS A 135 -17.26 2.25 19.14
CA HIS A 135 -17.72 3.64 19.19
C HIS A 135 -17.52 4.20 20.60
N PRO A 136 -16.90 5.40 20.78
CA PRO A 136 -16.37 5.80 22.08
C PRO A 136 -17.41 6.39 23.05
N SER A 137 -18.51 6.94 22.56
CA SER A 137 -19.31 7.84 23.40
C SER A 137 -20.82 7.68 23.35
N GLY A 138 -21.33 6.70 22.60
CA GLY A 138 -22.79 6.58 22.43
C GLY A 138 -23.24 5.27 21.81
N PRO A 139 -24.49 5.22 21.35
CA PRO A 139 -25.03 4.07 20.62
C PRO A 139 -24.30 3.78 19.31
N GLY A 140 -23.76 4.82 18.64
CA GLY A 140 -23.00 4.67 17.38
C GLY A 140 -23.80 3.91 16.32
N ALA A 141 -25.04 4.37 16.04
CA ALA A 141 -25.90 3.64 15.12
C ALA A 141 -25.42 3.82 13.67
N ASP A 142 -25.02 5.04 13.30
CA ASP A 142 -24.41 5.31 12.02
C ASP A 142 -22.91 5.08 12.08
N ASP A 143 -22.27 5.56 13.11
CA ASP A 143 -20.84 5.47 13.35
C ASP A 143 -20.49 4.41 14.42
N ASN A 144 -20.14 3.14 14.07
CA ASN A 144 -20.28 2.57 12.73
C ASN A 144 -21.03 1.21 12.79
N ALA A 145 -22.17 1.19 13.50
CA ALA A 145 -23.03 0.00 13.44
C ALA A 145 -23.66 -0.15 12.03
N SER A 146 -23.82 0.95 11.28
CA SER A 146 -24.35 0.92 9.91
C SER A 146 -23.42 0.16 8.97
N GLY A 147 -22.14 0.51 8.95
CA GLY A 147 -21.12 -0.19 8.15
C GLY A 147 -20.95 -1.64 8.59
N THR A 148 -20.90 -1.90 9.90
CA THR A 148 -20.81 -3.27 10.43
C THR A 148 -22.01 -4.12 10.00
N ALA A 149 -23.23 -3.58 10.05
CA ALA A 149 -24.42 -4.26 9.54
C ALA A 149 -24.34 -4.49 8.02
N GLY A 150 -23.76 -3.55 7.28
CA GLY A 150 -23.52 -3.67 5.84
C GLY A 150 -22.57 -4.82 5.51
N VAL A 151 -21.44 -4.95 6.24
CA VAL A 151 -20.49 -6.06 6.05
C VAL A 151 -21.15 -7.41 6.36
N LEU A 152 -21.93 -7.49 7.45
CA LEU A 152 -22.66 -8.71 7.82
C LEU A 152 -23.70 -9.10 6.76
N GLU A 153 -24.44 -8.12 6.20
CA GLU A 153 -25.43 -8.39 5.16
C GLU A 153 -24.77 -8.82 3.85
N ALA A 154 -23.63 -8.20 3.50
CA ALA A 154 -22.82 -8.62 2.34
C ALA A 154 -22.32 -10.07 2.55
N ALA A 155 -21.76 -10.37 3.72
CA ALA A 155 -21.29 -11.72 4.07
C ALA A 155 -22.45 -12.75 4.01
N ARG A 156 -23.64 -12.39 4.52
CA ARG A 156 -24.82 -13.27 4.49
C ARG A 156 -25.22 -13.67 3.08
N ILE A 157 -25.07 -12.79 2.14
CA ILE A 157 -25.44 -13.06 0.74
C ILE A 157 -24.29 -13.77 0.04
N LEU A 158 -23.09 -13.22 0.06
CA LEU A 158 -21.94 -13.73 -0.68
C LEU A 158 -21.53 -15.14 -0.22
N SER A 159 -21.63 -15.46 1.06
CA SER A 159 -21.27 -16.79 1.58
C SER A 159 -22.15 -17.95 1.05
N GLN A 160 -23.26 -17.64 0.39
CA GLN A 160 -24.12 -18.64 -0.24
C GLN A 160 -23.65 -19.04 -1.66
N TYR A 161 -22.63 -18.38 -2.18
CA TYR A 161 -22.08 -18.57 -3.52
C TYR A 161 -20.61 -18.96 -3.46
N SER A 162 -20.11 -19.55 -4.51
CA SER A 162 -18.69 -19.87 -4.66
C SER A 162 -18.04 -18.86 -5.60
N PHE A 163 -16.87 -18.37 -5.25
CA PHE A 163 -16.09 -17.44 -6.04
C PHE A 163 -14.72 -18.03 -6.39
N GLU A 164 -14.07 -17.50 -7.39
CA GLU A 164 -12.72 -17.92 -7.77
C GLU A 164 -11.68 -17.41 -6.78
N ARG A 165 -11.85 -16.19 -6.26
CA ARG A 165 -10.97 -15.54 -5.27
C ARG A 165 -11.58 -15.54 -3.88
N SER A 166 -10.70 -15.41 -2.90
CA SER A 166 -11.09 -15.36 -1.49
C SER A 166 -11.67 -13.98 -1.12
N ILE A 167 -12.68 -14.00 -0.24
CA ILE A 167 -13.28 -12.79 0.31
C ILE A 167 -13.00 -12.76 1.83
N ILE A 168 -12.44 -11.66 2.32
CA ILE A 168 -12.23 -11.40 3.75
C ILE A 168 -13.29 -10.43 4.23
N TYR A 169 -14.07 -10.84 5.21
CA TYR A 169 -14.97 -9.98 5.97
C TYR A 169 -14.27 -9.63 7.27
N VAL A 170 -14.07 -8.34 7.55
CA VAL A 170 -13.41 -7.93 8.78
C VAL A 170 -14.11 -6.76 9.43
N ASN A 171 -14.35 -6.87 10.76
CA ASN A 171 -14.85 -5.79 11.58
C ASN A 171 -13.75 -5.40 12.58
N PHE A 172 -13.23 -4.18 12.41
CA PHE A 172 -12.14 -3.67 13.23
C PHE A 172 -12.62 -3.18 14.59
N ASN A 173 -11.73 -3.24 15.58
CA ASN A 173 -11.88 -2.60 16.88
C ASN A 173 -10.87 -1.46 17.02
N ALA A 174 -11.14 -0.48 17.87
CA ALA A 174 -10.27 0.66 18.15
C ALA A 174 -9.95 1.55 16.93
N GLU A 175 -10.89 1.69 16.00
CA GLU A 175 -10.86 2.70 14.98
C GLU A 175 -10.82 4.08 15.60
N GLU A 176 -11.78 4.37 16.45
CA GLU A 176 -12.02 5.64 17.15
C GLU A 176 -10.90 6.05 18.12
N ASN A 177 -10.08 5.11 18.49
CA ASN A 177 -8.94 5.32 19.38
C ASN A 177 -7.63 5.59 18.63
N GLY A 178 -7.65 5.58 17.28
CA GLY A 178 -6.52 5.88 16.41
C GLY A 178 -6.21 4.80 15.37
N LEU A 179 -7.23 4.10 14.89
CA LEU A 179 -7.12 3.10 13.80
C LEU A 179 -6.20 1.92 14.17
N PHE A 180 -6.15 1.53 15.46
CA PHE A 180 -5.20 0.51 15.92
C PHE A 180 -5.53 -0.89 15.40
N GLY A 181 -6.82 -1.21 15.30
CA GLY A 181 -7.27 -2.51 14.78
C GLY A 181 -6.88 -2.72 13.32
N SER A 182 -7.23 -1.79 12.47
CA SER A 182 -6.89 -1.84 11.04
C SER A 182 -5.39 -1.73 10.79
N MET A 183 -4.68 -0.89 11.55
CA MET A 183 -3.22 -0.79 11.48
C MET A 183 -2.54 -2.13 11.81
N GLY A 184 -2.98 -2.78 12.88
CA GLY A 184 -2.45 -4.09 13.26
C GLY A 184 -2.72 -5.14 12.19
N TYR A 185 -3.94 -5.15 11.63
CA TYR A 185 -4.34 -6.12 10.61
C TYR A 185 -3.64 -5.90 9.27
N ALA A 186 -3.58 -4.67 8.79
CA ALA A 186 -2.87 -4.34 7.56
C ALA A 186 -1.36 -4.68 7.65
N LYS A 187 -0.75 -4.41 8.82
CA LYS A 187 0.63 -4.82 9.10
C LYS A 187 0.81 -6.34 9.07
N GLU A 188 -0.15 -7.08 9.63
CA GLU A 188 -0.10 -8.55 9.61
C GLU A 188 -0.27 -9.10 8.18
N CYS A 189 -1.19 -8.53 7.38
CA CYS A 189 -1.33 -8.86 5.97
C CYS A 189 -0.02 -8.65 5.20
N ALA A 190 0.64 -7.51 5.41
CA ALA A 190 1.93 -7.21 4.78
C ALA A 190 3.04 -8.17 5.24
N ARG A 191 3.07 -8.52 6.55
CA ARG A 191 4.04 -9.48 7.10
C ARG A 191 3.87 -10.90 6.53
N GLN A 192 2.63 -11.27 6.18
CA GLN A 192 2.29 -12.55 5.56
C GLN A 192 2.37 -12.50 4.03
N ASP A 193 2.72 -11.35 3.46
CA ASP A 193 2.74 -11.12 2.02
C ASP A 193 1.42 -11.50 1.33
N MET A 194 0.29 -11.14 1.96
CA MET A 194 -1.03 -11.44 1.43
C MET A 194 -1.30 -10.63 0.16
N ASN A 195 -1.78 -11.28 -0.89
CA ASN A 195 -2.16 -10.63 -2.13
C ASN A 195 -3.58 -10.05 -2.05
N ILE A 196 -3.71 -8.84 -1.47
CA ILE A 196 -4.98 -8.12 -1.37
C ILE A 196 -5.16 -7.28 -2.63
N ILE A 197 -6.03 -7.73 -3.53
CA ILE A 197 -6.24 -7.09 -4.83
C ILE A 197 -7.23 -5.92 -4.78
N GLY A 198 -7.99 -5.78 -3.70
CA GLY A 198 -8.91 -4.66 -3.50
C GLY A 198 -9.64 -4.74 -2.17
N GLY A 199 -10.11 -3.60 -1.67
CA GLY A 199 -10.88 -3.58 -0.44
C GLY A 199 -11.91 -2.45 -0.39
N PHE A 200 -13.01 -2.73 0.31
CA PHE A 200 -14.19 -1.88 0.46
C PHE A 200 -14.47 -1.68 1.95
N ASN A 201 -14.15 -0.50 2.48
CA ASN A 201 -14.37 -0.15 3.88
C ASN A 201 -15.66 0.65 4.02
N LEU A 202 -16.67 0.07 4.66
CA LEU A 202 -17.97 0.68 4.90
C LEU A 202 -17.95 1.41 6.24
N ASP A 203 -18.22 2.72 6.20
CA ASP A 203 -18.20 3.54 7.38
C ASP A 203 -19.19 4.70 7.27
N MET A 204 -20.18 4.74 8.19
CA MET A 204 -21.27 5.72 8.18
C MET A 204 -22.08 5.68 6.87
N ILE A 205 -22.81 4.60 6.63
CA ILE A 205 -23.57 4.38 5.40
C ILE A 205 -25.08 4.61 5.54
N GLY A 206 -25.55 5.06 6.70
CA GLY A 206 -26.98 5.12 7.03
C GLY A 206 -27.56 6.52 7.21
N TRP A 207 -26.76 7.57 7.23
CA TRP A 207 -27.25 8.94 7.36
C TRP A 207 -27.03 9.73 6.07
N TYR A 208 -28.01 10.59 5.77
CA TYR A 208 -27.87 11.50 4.63
C TYR A 208 -28.79 12.70 4.79
N PRO A 209 -28.37 13.90 4.34
CA PRO A 209 -29.29 15.02 4.23
C PRO A 209 -30.50 14.61 3.39
N PRO A 210 -31.75 14.92 3.84
CA PRO A 210 -32.97 14.34 3.24
C PRO A 210 -33.19 14.61 1.75
N GLU A 211 -32.32 15.38 1.12
CA GLU A 211 -32.49 15.90 -0.24
C GLU A 211 -31.64 15.17 -1.28
N LEU A 212 -30.82 14.19 -0.86
CA LEU A 212 -29.84 13.56 -1.74
C LEU A 212 -29.91 12.02 -1.61
N ASP A 213 -29.94 11.30 -2.73
CA ASP A 213 -29.83 9.82 -2.80
C ASP A 213 -28.58 9.47 -3.61
N THR A 214 -27.39 9.67 -3.02
CA THR A 214 -26.13 9.52 -3.76
C THR A 214 -25.13 8.74 -2.94
N ILE A 215 -24.57 7.64 -3.46
CA ILE A 215 -23.45 6.93 -2.84
C ILE A 215 -22.20 7.80 -2.97
N LYS A 216 -21.54 8.07 -1.83
CA LYS A 216 -20.28 8.82 -1.80
C LYS A 216 -19.14 7.90 -1.45
N MET A 217 -18.03 8.09 -2.11
CA MET A 217 -16.83 7.30 -1.94
C MET A 217 -15.63 8.20 -1.72
N TYR A 218 -14.71 7.76 -0.90
CA TYR A 218 -13.45 8.43 -0.62
C TYR A 218 -12.30 7.48 -0.83
N THR A 219 -11.20 7.99 -1.35
CA THR A 219 -9.95 7.22 -1.48
C THR A 219 -8.86 7.92 -0.71
N ALA A 220 -8.09 7.17 0.08
CA ALA A 220 -6.95 7.73 0.80
C ALA A 220 -5.69 7.77 -0.03
N CYS A 221 -5.39 6.74 -0.78
CA CYS A 221 -4.16 6.65 -1.58
C CYS A 221 -4.51 6.75 -3.05
N TYR A 222 -4.57 7.96 -3.53
CA TYR A 222 -5.02 8.24 -4.89
C TYR A 222 -4.31 7.39 -5.95
N HIS A 223 -3.00 7.22 -5.83
CA HIS A 223 -2.21 6.41 -6.77
C HIS A 223 -2.52 4.90 -6.69
N LEU A 224 -2.84 4.37 -5.49
CA LEU A 224 -3.14 2.94 -5.30
C LEU A 224 -4.62 2.63 -5.50
N SER A 225 -5.49 3.52 -5.01
CA SER A 225 -6.93 3.26 -4.92
C SER A 225 -7.74 3.84 -6.07
N ARG A 226 -7.13 4.66 -6.94
CA ARG A 226 -7.84 5.29 -8.05
C ARG A 226 -8.51 4.29 -8.98
N ASN A 227 -7.77 3.27 -9.42
CA ASN A 227 -8.29 2.27 -10.33
C ASN A 227 -9.42 1.46 -9.68
N LEU A 228 -9.27 1.10 -8.40
CA LEU A 228 -10.32 0.41 -7.63
C LEU A 228 -11.56 1.29 -7.48
N TYR A 229 -11.37 2.56 -7.27
CA TYR A 229 -12.43 3.53 -7.20
C TYR A 229 -13.19 3.65 -8.53
N GLU A 230 -12.49 3.80 -9.66
CA GLU A 230 -13.08 3.86 -11.00
C GLU A 230 -13.83 2.56 -11.32
N TYR A 231 -13.26 1.42 -10.96
CA TYR A 231 -13.89 0.12 -11.04
C TYR A 231 -15.19 0.06 -10.23
N TYR A 232 -15.15 0.36 -8.94
CA TYR A 232 -16.33 0.34 -8.07
C TYR A 232 -17.42 1.27 -8.59
N THR A 233 -17.06 2.48 -9.03
CA THR A 233 -18.01 3.44 -9.60
C THR A 233 -18.68 2.90 -10.86
N SER A 234 -17.92 2.29 -11.75
CA SER A 234 -18.47 1.73 -13.00
C SER A 234 -19.45 0.60 -12.71
N VAL A 235 -19.10 -0.30 -11.78
CA VAL A 235 -19.97 -1.40 -11.36
C VAL A 235 -21.23 -0.88 -10.65
N ALA A 236 -21.07 0.04 -9.70
CA ALA A 236 -22.20 0.62 -8.99
C ALA A 236 -23.19 1.31 -9.93
N ASN A 237 -22.69 2.12 -10.88
CA ASN A 237 -23.54 2.78 -11.87
C ASN A 237 -24.25 1.79 -12.83
N LEU A 238 -23.60 0.68 -13.16
CA LEU A 238 -24.19 -0.36 -14.00
C LEU A 238 -25.32 -1.10 -13.29
N TYR A 239 -25.10 -1.53 -12.05
CA TYR A 239 -26.05 -2.33 -11.29
C TYR A 239 -27.14 -1.53 -10.58
N LEU A 240 -26.86 -0.24 -10.26
CA LEU A 240 -27.75 0.65 -9.53
C LEU A 240 -27.95 1.99 -10.27
N PRO A 241 -28.44 1.98 -11.51
CA PRO A 241 -28.51 3.19 -12.36
C PRO A 241 -29.41 4.29 -11.78
N GLU A 242 -30.34 3.93 -10.89
CA GLU A 242 -31.22 4.89 -10.20
C GLU A 242 -30.59 5.55 -8.97
N THR A 243 -29.40 5.05 -8.57
CA THR A 243 -28.67 5.59 -7.41
C THR A 243 -27.36 6.19 -7.90
N PRO A 244 -27.31 7.47 -8.21
CA PRO A 244 -26.10 8.09 -8.73
C PRO A 244 -24.97 7.99 -7.71
N THR A 245 -23.81 7.55 -8.18
CA THR A 245 -22.58 7.58 -7.40
C THR A 245 -21.96 8.97 -7.52
N LEU A 246 -21.77 9.66 -6.41
CA LEU A 246 -21.03 10.90 -6.39
C LEU A 246 -19.63 10.64 -5.91
N TRP A 247 -18.70 11.03 -6.74
CA TRP A 247 -17.29 10.98 -6.41
C TRP A 247 -16.89 12.21 -5.60
N LEU A 248 -16.27 11.98 -4.46
CA LEU A 248 -15.60 13.02 -3.70
C LEU A 248 -14.23 12.54 -3.32
N THR A 249 -13.24 13.27 -3.70
CA THR A 249 -11.85 13.03 -3.36
C THR A 249 -11.40 14.12 -2.41
N GLY A 250 -10.60 13.77 -1.43
CA GLY A 250 -9.87 14.72 -0.59
C GLY A 250 -10.54 15.10 0.71
N GLY A 251 -9.80 15.73 1.55
CA GLY A 251 -10.19 16.46 2.75
C GLY A 251 -10.37 15.64 4.02
N GLU A 252 -11.21 14.66 4.04
CA GLU A 252 -11.41 13.75 5.17
C GLU A 252 -10.88 12.34 4.86
N ALA A 253 -10.28 12.14 3.70
CA ALA A 253 -9.73 10.86 3.27
C ALA A 253 -8.63 10.30 4.18
N GLY A 254 -8.13 11.09 5.12
CA GLY A 254 -7.19 10.69 6.15
C GLY A 254 -7.81 10.09 7.41
N ARG A 255 -9.11 9.84 7.44
CA ARG A 255 -9.83 9.28 8.58
C ARG A 255 -10.52 8.00 8.17
N GLY A 256 -10.40 6.96 8.97
CA GLY A 256 -10.98 5.66 8.74
C GLY A 256 -9.98 4.56 8.42
N ASP A 257 -10.42 3.33 8.55
CA ASP A 257 -9.57 2.13 8.53
C ASP A 257 -8.83 1.87 7.22
N HIS A 258 -9.42 2.28 6.09
CA HIS A 258 -8.83 2.11 4.74
C HIS A 258 -7.43 2.70 4.61
N ILE A 259 -7.14 3.80 5.33
CA ILE A 259 -5.85 4.49 5.25
C ILE A 259 -4.69 3.62 5.78
N ARG A 260 -4.97 2.71 6.74
CA ARG A 260 -3.94 1.83 7.28
C ARG A 260 -3.49 0.78 6.28
N PHE A 261 -4.36 0.39 5.36
CA PHE A 261 -4.00 -0.46 4.24
C PHE A 261 -3.10 0.27 3.25
N CYS A 262 -3.35 1.55 3.03
CA CYS A 262 -2.50 2.39 2.20
C CYS A 262 -1.04 2.44 2.68
N THR A 263 -0.82 2.50 3.99
CA THR A 263 0.53 2.48 4.58
C THR A 263 1.33 1.23 4.18
N TYR A 264 0.63 0.15 3.83
CA TYR A 264 1.22 -1.11 3.37
C TYR A 264 0.94 -1.38 1.88
N GLU A 265 0.62 -0.32 1.11
CA GLU A 265 0.41 -0.35 -0.34
C GLU A 265 -0.72 -1.27 -0.81
N TYR A 266 -1.75 -1.46 0.00
CA TYR A 266 -2.96 -2.17 -0.39
C TYR A 266 -4.04 -1.21 -0.89
N PRO A 267 -4.68 -1.49 -2.05
CA PRO A 267 -5.75 -0.68 -2.58
C PRO A 267 -7.05 -0.93 -1.82
N VAL A 268 -7.39 -0.03 -0.90
CA VAL A 268 -8.66 -0.06 -0.16
C VAL A 268 -9.33 1.30 -0.26
N ILE A 269 -10.63 1.32 -0.56
CA ILE A 269 -11.43 2.55 -0.64
C ILE A 269 -12.39 2.66 0.55
N TYR A 270 -12.66 3.90 0.94
CA TYR A 270 -13.67 4.25 1.92
C TYR A 270 -15.03 4.44 1.24
N LEU A 271 -16.07 3.88 1.83
CA LEU A 271 -17.46 3.98 1.37
C LEU A 271 -18.33 4.53 2.51
N GLY A 272 -18.78 5.76 2.40
CA GLY A 272 -19.58 6.39 3.44
C GLY A 272 -19.88 7.87 3.17
N ASP A 273 -20.50 8.55 4.14
CA ASP A 273 -21.02 9.89 3.99
C ASP A 273 -20.15 11.02 4.58
N VAL A 274 -18.85 10.81 4.69
CA VAL A 274 -17.88 11.69 5.38
C VAL A 274 -17.97 13.17 4.98
N GLU A 275 -18.40 13.49 3.76
CA GLU A 275 -18.58 14.91 3.35
C GLU A 275 -19.56 15.67 4.24
N TYR A 276 -20.51 14.96 4.83
CA TYR A 276 -21.54 15.56 5.65
C TYR A 276 -21.34 15.37 7.15
N ILE A 277 -20.17 14.86 7.58
CA ILE A 277 -19.85 14.74 9.02
C ILE A 277 -20.14 16.04 9.77
N SER A 278 -19.76 17.18 9.21
CA SER A 278 -20.05 18.49 9.80
C SER A 278 -21.54 18.84 9.82
N GLN A 279 -22.36 18.18 9.01
CA GLN A 279 -23.81 18.35 8.94
C GLN A 279 -24.56 17.25 9.68
N HIS A 280 -23.90 16.13 9.99
CA HIS A 280 -24.49 15.02 10.72
C HIS A 280 -24.80 15.45 12.16
N PRO A 281 -26.06 15.58 12.54
CA PRO A 281 -26.44 16.23 13.82
C PRO A 281 -26.05 15.41 15.04
N CYS A 282 -25.76 14.12 14.85
CA CYS A 282 -25.50 13.16 15.92
C CYS A 282 -24.10 12.53 15.88
N TYR A 283 -23.21 13.01 14.99
CA TYR A 283 -21.86 12.49 14.90
C TYR A 283 -21.11 12.57 16.25
N HIS A 284 -20.53 11.46 16.70
CA HIS A 284 -19.81 11.31 17.96
C HIS A 284 -20.62 11.77 19.22
N THR A 285 -21.94 11.64 19.17
CA THR A 285 -22.80 12.03 20.29
C THR A 285 -23.77 10.91 20.69
N PRO A 286 -24.34 10.95 21.92
CA PRO A 286 -25.33 9.96 22.35
C PRO A 286 -26.63 9.95 21.54
N CYS A 287 -26.85 10.91 20.64
CA CYS A 287 -28.03 10.90 19.79
C CYS A 287 -27.86 10.07 18.49
N ASP A 288 -26.70 9.48 18.27
CA ASP A 288 -26.48 8.59 17.14
C ASP A 288 -27.23 7.25 17.32
N THR A 289 -28.49 7.31 16.95
CA THR A 289 -29.47 6.22 17.07
C THR A 289 -30.26 6.09 15.77
N ILE A 290 -30.94 4.95 15.61
CA ILE A 290 -31.91 4.80 14.52
C ILE A 290 -32.97 5.91 14.62
N GLY A 291 -33.20 6.61 13.52
CA GLY A 291 -34.11 7.74 13.38
C GLY A 291 -33.44 9.12 13.53
N ASN A 292 -32.29 9.20 14.19
CA ASN A 292 -31.49 10.44 14.31
C ASN A 292 -30.14 10.31 13.61
N GLY A 293 -29.33 9.33 14.01
CA GLY A 293 -28.07 9.00 13.35
C GLY A 293 -28.32 8.27 12.02
N VAL A 294 -28.98 7.12 12.06
CA VAL A 294 -29.40 6.42 10.85
C VAL A 294 -30.80 6.89 10.44
N ASN A 295 -30.89 7.57 9.32
CA ASN A 295 -32.16 8.12 8.81
C ASN A 295 -32.53 7.58 7.41
N ASN A 296 -31.62 6.87 6.72
CA ASN A 296 -31.80 6.45 5.33
C ASN A 296 -31.34 5.00 5.07
N PHE A 297 -32.21 4.03 5.36
CA PHE A 297 -31.93 2.63 5.09
C PHE A 297 -31.86 2.28 3.59
N LYS A 298 -32.41 3.10 2.70
CA LYS A 298 -32.28 2.88 1.26
C LYS A 298 -30.87 3.21 0.80
N LEU A 299 -30.24 4.21 1.41
CA LEU A 299 -28.85 4.52 1.14
C LEU A 299 -27.94 3.38 1.63
N ALA A 300 -28.16 2.89 2.86
CA ALA A 300 -27.41 1.74 3.38
C ALA A 300 -27.59 0.50 2.47
N GLU A 301 -28.83 0.22 2.01
CA GLU A 301 -29.10 -0.82 1.05
C GLU A 301 -28.30 -0.63 -0.25
N ALA A 302 -28.22 0.59 -0.77
CA ALA A 302 -27.49 0.90 -1.99
C ALA A 302 -25.98 0.68 -1.82
N PHE A 303 -25.37 1.11 -0.70
CA PHE A 303 -23.97 0.83 -0.39
C PHE A 303 -23.70 -0.68 -0.34
N VAL A 304 -24.55 -1.43 0.35
CA VAL A 304 -24.42 -2.90 0.45
C VAL A 304 -24.53 -3.55 -0.91
N LYS A 305 -25.53 -3.18 -1.73
CA LYS A 305 -25.70 -3.70 -3.08
C LYS A 305 -24.49 -3.40 -3.99
N ALA A 306 -24.02 -2.17 -3.98
CA ALA A 306 -22.86 -1.77 -4.78
C ALA A 306 -21.58 -2.55 -4.34
N THR A 307 -21.40 -2.73 -3.03
CA THR A 307 -20.28 -3.51 -2.48
C THR A 307 -20.37 -4.98 -2.86
N ILE A 308 -21.57 -5.59 -2.77
CA ILE A 308 -21.79 -6.98 -3.22
C ILE A 308 -21.47 -7.12 -4.70
N ALA A 309 -21.99 -6.21 -5.54
CA ALA A 309 -21.75 -6.26 -6.98
C ALA A 309 -20.26 -6.14 -7.30
N ALA A 310 -19.59 -5.13 -6.74
CA ALA A 310 -18.16 -4.92 -6.96
C ALA A 310 -17.30 -6.09 -6.43
N THR A 311 -17.65 -6.64 -5.27
CA THR A 311 -16.94 -7.80 -4.71
C THR A 311 -17.15 -9.05 -5.58
N ALA A 312 -18.37 -9.35 -6.00
CA ALA A 312 -18.69 -10.55 -6.78
C ALA A 312 -18.09 -10.49 -8.20
N GLU A 313 -18.14 -9.33 -8.85
CA GLU A 313 -17.50 -9.12 -10.15
C GLU A 313 -15.97 -9.28 -10.06
N LEU A 314 -15.35 -8.72 -9.01
CA LEU A 314 -13.91 -8.83 -8.82
C LEU A 314 -13.48 -10.24 -8.43
N ALA A 315 -14.32 -10.93 -7.65
CA ALA A 315 -14.03 -12.29 -7.19
C ALA A 315 -14.10 -13.37 -8.28
N ASN A 316 -14.83 -13.09 -9.38
CA ASN A 316 -14.96 -13.98 -10.53
C ASN A 316 -14.43 -13.37 -11.85
N GLY A 317 -14.05 -12.10 -11.84
CA GLY A 317 -13.60 -11.40 -13.05
C GLY A 317 -12.16 -11.72 -13.43
N ASP A 318 -11.91 -11.88 -14.72
CA ASP A 318 -10.53 -11.98 -15.21
C ASP A 318 -9.81 -10.63 -15.03
N LEU A 319 -8.72 -10.65 -14.31
CA LEU A 319 -7.87 -9.46 -14.17
C LEU A 319 -7.14 -9.18 -15.50
N PRO A 320 -7.01 -7.90 -15.90
CA PRO A 320 -6.07 -7.55 -16.97
C PRO A 320 -4.64 -7.87 -16.57
N PRO A 321 -3.67 -7.88 -17.52
CA PRO A 321 -2.27 -8.06 -17.16
C PRO A 321 -1.85 -7.07 -16.08
N GLN A 322 -1.30 -7.59 -14.98
CA GLN A 322 -0.91 -6.81 -13.81
C GLN A 322 0.55 -6.39 -13.88
N HIS A 323 0.92 -5.38 -13.10
CA HIS A 323 2.29 -4.92 -12.90
C HIS A 323 3.06 -4.68 -14.20
N PHE A 324 2.33 -4.18 -15.23
CA PHE A 324 3.00 -3.77 -16.45
C PHE A 324 3.97 -2.62 -16.13
N ALA A 325 5.24 -2.83 -16.47
CA ALA A 325 6.31 -1.90 -16.15
C ALA A 325 7.22 -1.70 -17.36
N ALA A 326 7.72 -0.48 -17.50
CA ALA A 326 8.71 -0.10 -18.50
C ALA A 326 9.97 0.42 -17.81
N THR A 327 11.12 -0.09 -18.24
CA THR A 327 12.46 0.44 -17.89
C THR A 327 13.22 0.74 -19.17
N CYS A 328 14.30 1.49 -19.09
CA CYS A 328 15.11 1.74 -20.27
C CYS A 328 16.60 1.82 -19.95
N ASP A 329 17.43 1.52 -20.94
CA ASP A 329 18.82 1.97 -21.01
C ASP A 329 18.98 3.08 -22.05
N SER A 330 20.20 3.37 -22.48
CA SER A 330 20.49 4.41 -23.47
C SER A 330 19.97 4.10 -24.88
N THR A 331 19.47 2.91 -25.16
CA THR A 331 19.11 2.45 -26.51
C THR A 331 17.84 1.65 -26.59
N THR A 332 17.34 1.09 -25.48
CA THR A 332 16.27 0.08 -25.47
C THR A 332 15.31 0.34 -24.33
N VAL A 333 14.01 0.19 -24.59
CA VAL A 333 12.97 0.12 -23.57
C VAL A 333 12.70 -1.35 -23.28
N TYR A 334 12.73 -1.72 -22.01
CA TYR A 334 12.43 -3.05 -21.51
C TYR A 334 11.04 -3.04 -20.88
N LEU A 335 10.15 -3.89 -21.39
CA LEU A 335 8.77 -4.02 -20.95
C LEU A 335 8.55 -5.37 -20.29
N ARG A 336 7.75 -5.41 -19.23
CA ARG A 336 7.34 -6.66 -18.59
C ARG A 336 5.98 -6.52 -17.94
N TRP A 337 5.35 -7.67 -17.64
CA TRP A 337 4.09 -7.76 -16.91
C TRP A 337 3.95 -9.15 -16.29
N ASP A 338 2.96 -9.31 -15.41
CA ASP A 338 2.63 -10.61 -14.86
C ASP A 338 1.82 -11.44 -15.86
N GLU A 339 1.95 -12.76 -15.75
CA GLU A 339 1.12 -13.67 -16.52
C GLU A 339 -0.35 -13.45 -16.17
N ALA A 340 -1.16 -13.14 -17.18
CA ALA A 340 -2.60 -12.94 -17.00
C ALA A 340 -3.33 -14.28 -17.08
N GLU A 341 -4.41 -14.39 -16.31
CA GLU A 341 -5.24 -15.58 -16.25
C GLU A 341 -5.79 -15.98 -17.62
N ASN A 342 -5.71 -17.28 -17.94
CA ASN A 342 -6.23 -17.83 -19.18
C ASN A 342 -5.66 -17.19 -20.46
N ALA A 343 -4.58 -16.44 -20.37
CA ALA A 343 -3.93 -15.86 -21.54
C ALA A 343 -3.35 -16.93 -22.45
N SER A 344 -3.64 -16.80 -23.75
CA SER A 344 -3.02 -17.61 -24.80
C SER A 344 -1.83 -16.88 -25.42
N TYR A 345 -1.92 -15.58 -25.51
CA TYR A 345 -0.87 -14.69 -25.96
C TYR A 345 -1.21 -13.25 -25.56
N TYR A 346 -0.28 -12.32 -25.77
CA TYR A 346 -0.43 -10.90 -25.45
C TYR A 346 -0.30 -10.04 -26.71
N ARG A 347 -1.04 -8.93 -26.72
CA ARG A 347 -0.92 -7.85 -27.68
C ARG A 347 -0.28 -6.66 -27.01
N LEU A 348 0.93 -6.32 -27.39
CA LEU A 348 1.64 -5.14 -26.93
C LEU A 348 1.35 -3.96 -27.86
N PHE A 349 1.01 -2.84 -27.27
CA PHE A 349 0.72 -1.60 -27.96
C PHE A 349 1.78 -0.56 -27.63
N ARG A 350 2.14 0.23 -28.64
CA ARG A 350 2.96 1.44 -28.51
C ARG A 350 2.20 2.59 -29.19
N ASP A 351 1.93 3.68 -28.45
CA ASP A 351 1.19 4.86 -28.95
C ASP A 351 -0.20 4.51 -29.53
N ASN A 352 -0.91 3.59 -28.88
CA ASN A 352 -2.19 3.03 -29.31
C ASN A 352 -2.15 2.24 -30.65
N VAL A 353 -0.96 1.86 -31.11
CA VAL A 353 -0.80 1.01 -32.31
C VAL A 353 -0.30 -0.37 -31.86
N LEU A 354 -0.95 -1.43 -32.36
CA LEU A 354 -0.48 -2.79 -32.11
C LEU A 354 0.97 -2.91 -32.60
N PHE A 355 1.88 -3.18 -31.66
CA PHE A 355 3.31 -3.20 -31.90
C PHE A 355 3.87 -4.62 -32.02
N ALA A 356 3.40 -5.54 -31.14
CA ALA A 356 3.79 -6.94 -31.18
C ALA A 356 2.69 -7.86 -30.66
N GLU A 357 2.70 -9.12 -31.14
CA GLU A 357 1.95 -10.24 -30.54
C GLU A 357 2.97 -11.27 -30.03
N LEU A 358 2.89 -11.68 -28.76
CA LEU A 358 3.88 -12.53 -28.10
C LEU A 358 3.26 -13.40 -27.01
N THR A 359 3.91 -14.52 -26.72
CA THR A 359 3.51 -15.44 -25.64
C THR A 359 4.28 -15.20 -24.35
N ASP A 360 5.40 -14.47 -24.43
CA ASP A 360 6.21 -14.13 -23.29
C ASP A 360 5.63 -12.93 -22.55
N THR A 361 5.97 -12.76 -21.29
CA THR A 361 5.55 -11.65 -20.43
C THR A 361 6.60 -10.53 -20.33
N ALA A 362 7.48 -10.46 -21.32
CA ALA A 362 8.50 -9.41 -21.45
C ALA A 362 8.79 -9.11 -22.92
N PHE A 363 9.23 -7.87 -23.20
CA PHE A 363 9.59 -7.42 -24.53
C PHE A 363 10.69 -6.36 -24.46
N GLU A 364 11.60 -6.37 -25.47
CA GLU A 364 12.62 -5.34 -25.64
C GLU A 364 12.30 -4.51 -26.88
N ASP A 365 12.06 -3.21 -26.72
CA ASP A 365 11.87 -2.25 -27.82
C ASP A 365 13.17 -1.49 -28.06
N ASP A 366 13.96 -1.94 -29.04
CA ASP A 366 15.20 -1.31 -29.48
C ASP A 366 14.98 -0.25 -30.58
N GLU A 367 13.73 -0.05 -31.01
CA GLU A 367 13.34 1.00 -31.95
C GLU A 367 12.96 2.31 -31.25
N ALA A 368 12.79 2.31 -29.91
CA ALA A 368 12.38 3.47 -29.11
C ALA A 368 13.50 4.54 -28.95
N ASN A 369 14.58 4.46 -29.70
CA ASN A 369 15.76 5.35 -29.60
C ASN A 369 15.63 6.66 -30.40
N ASP A 370 14.42 7.05 -30.74
CA ASP A 370 14.10 8.25 -31.52
C ASP A 370 14.05 9.54 -30.67
N GLY A 371 14.21 9.42 -29.35
CA GLY A 371 14.14 10.54 -28.41
C GLY A 371 12.71 11.03 -28.13
N GLN A 372 11.71 10.22 -28.44
CA GLN A 372 10.31 10.51 -28.16
C GLN A 372 9.79 9.74 -26.94
N MET A 373 8.79 10.31 -26.29
CA MET A 373 8.06 9.63 -25.24
C MET A 373 7.02 8.72 -25.88
N HIS A 374 7.12 7.41 -25.65
CA HIS A 374 6.17 6.42 -26.09
C HIS A 374 5.29 5.94 -24.97
N ASP A 375 4.03 5.68 -25.27
CA ASP A 375 3.02 5.13 -24.33
C ASP A 375 2.82 3.64 -24.62
N TYR A 376 3.09 2.79 -23.65
CA TYR A 376 3.02 1.34 -23.78
C TYR A 376 1.94 0.77 -22.88
N TYR A 377 1.25 -0.26 -23.37
CA TYR A 377 0.35 -1.11 -22.62
C TYR A 377 0.19 -2.47 -23.27
N VAL A 378 -0.35 -3.43 -22.56
CA VAL A 378 -0.53 -4.80 -23.01
C VAL A 378 -1.95 -5.29 -22.76
N ILE A 379 -2.48 -6.11 -23.67
CA ILE A 379 -3.77 -6.80 -23.57
C ILE A 379 -3.53 -8.29 -23.65
N ALA A 380 -4.08 -9.06 -22.71
CA ALA A 380 -4.08 -10.52 -22.80
C ALA A 380 -5.21 -11.01 -23.70
N VAL A 381 -4.91 -11.99 -24.56
CA VAL A 381 -5.88 -12.64 -25.45
C VAL A 381 -6.04 -14.10 -25.05
N LYS A 382 -7.25 -14.50 -24.74
CA LYS A 382 -7.59 -15.85 -24.29
C LYS A 382 -7.63 -16.86 -25.46
N THR A 383 -7.69 -18.14 -25.11
CA THR A 383 -7.75 -19.25 -26.07
C THR A 383 -8.98 -19.19 -26.99
N ASP A 384 -10.07 -18.62 -26.53
CA ASP A 384 -11.29 -18.41 -27.32
C ASP A 384 -11.26 -17.14 -28.20
N GLY A 385 -10.16 -16.36 -28.12
CA GLY A 385 -9.95 -15.12 -28.85
C GLY A 385 -10.56 -13.89 -28.19
N MET A 386 -11.14 -14.00 -27.00
CA MET A 386 -11.57 -12.84 -26.23
C MET A 386 -10.36 -12.09 -25.67
N GLU A 387 -10.45 -10.79 -25.66
CA GLU A 387 -9.44 -9.89 -25.10
C GLU A 387 -9.83 -9.47 -23.67
N ASN A 388 -8.85 -9.46 -22.77
CA ASN A 388 -8.99 -8.78 -21.48
C ASN A 388 -8.94 -7.25 -21.68
N ASN A 389 -9.09 -6.50 -20.59
CA ASN A 389 -8.81 -5.08 -20.63
C ASN A 389 -7.30 -4.82 -20.76
N GLU A 390 -6.97 -3.60 -21.11
CA GLU A 390 -5.59 -3.14 -21.13
C GLU A 390 -5.00 -3.09 -19.72
N SER A 391 -3.70 -3.34 -19.62
CA SER A 391 -2.90 -3.11 -18.41
C SER A 391 -2.89 -1.62 -18.04
N ASN A 392 -2.19 -1.27 -16.93
CA ASN A 392 -1.77 0.11 -16.76
C ASN A 392 -0.89 0.56 -17.93
N HIS A 393 -0.89 1.87 -18.20
CA HIS A 393 -0.05 2.49 -19.21
C HIS A 393 1.27 2.96 -18.61
N GLU A 394 2.37 2.71 -19.31
CA GLU A 394 3.70 3.20 -18.96
C GLU A 394 4.26 4.09 -20.06
N LYS A 395 4.58 5.33 -19.70
CA LYS A 395 5.22 6.28 -20.61
C LYS A 395 6.72 6.25 -20.42
N MET A 396 7.44 5.92 -21.49
CA MET A 396 8.88 5.76 -21.45
C MET A 396 9.53 6.47 -22.65
N MET A 397 10.64 7.13 -22.39
CA MET A 397 11.57 7.64 -23.39
C MET A 397 12.93 7.05 -23.05
N VAL A 398 13.63 6.55 -24.05
CA VAL A 398 15.02 6.17 -23.90
C VAL A 398 15.82 7.38 -23.43
N SER A 399 16.47 7.29 -22.31
CA SER A 399 17.31 8.35 -21.78
C SER A 399 18.75 7.86 -21.60
N PRO A 400 19.74 8.77 -21.76
CA PRO A 400 21.11 8.39 -21.49
C PRO A 400 21.25 7.96 -20.04
N GLU A 401 22.09 6.96 -19.81
CA GLU A 401 22.49 6.54 -18.47
C GLU A 401 23.04 7.74 -17.69
N LEU A 402 22.57 7.89 -16.46
CA LEU A 402 23.04 8.94 -15.58
C LEU A 402 24.48 8.66 -15.19
N SER A 403 25.38 9.58 -15.56
CA SER A 403 26.80 9.44 -15.18
C SER A 403 27.02 9.83 -13.74
N LEU A 404 27.60 8.92 -12.95
CA LEU A 404 27.98 9.21 -11.57
C LEU A 404 29.46 9.63 -11.47
N PRO A 405 29.84 10.53 -10.55
CA PRO A 405 28.95 11.25 -9.61
C PRO A 405 28.01 12.23 -10.33
N PHE A 406 26.79 12.33 -9.83
CA PHE A 406 25.77 13.22 -10.36
C PHE A 406 25.49 14.38 -9.41
N ASN A 407 25.33 15.57 -9.95
CA ASN A 407 24.91 16.76 -9.20
C ASN A 407 24.02 17.65 -10.10
N ASN A 408 22.87 18.05 -9.58
CA ASN A 408 22.02 19.05 -10.18
C ASN A 408 21.56 20.06 -9.12
N ASP A 409 21.98 21.31 -9.26
CA ASP A 409 21.59 22.43 -8.42
C ASP A 409 20.28 23.09 -8.86
N PHE A 410 19.63 22.53 -9.87
CA PHE A 410 18.36 22.98 -10.44
C PHE A 410 18.29 24.46 -10.86
N ASN A 411 19.40 25.16 -10.95
CA ASN A 411 19.42 26.56 -11.35
C ASN A 411 19.09 26.77 -12.82
N GLU A 412 19.45 25.81 -13.67
CA GLU A 412 19.27 25.93 -15.12
C GLU A 412 18.26 24.94 -15.69
N ASP A 413 18.30 23.67 -15.27
CA ASP A 413 17.51 22.58 -15.85
C ASP A 413 17.26 21.42 -14.87
N THR A 414 16.58 20.37 -15.35
CA THR A 414 16.30 19.13 -14.61
C THR A 414 17.07 17.93 -15.15
N ARG A 415 18.24 18.14 -15.79
CA ARG A 415 19.02 17.02 -16.35
C ARG A 415 19.21 15.90 -15.34
N GLY A 416 18.92 14.68 -15.76
CA GLY A 416 19.02 13.49 -14.94
C GLY A 416 17.88 13.31 -13.93
N VAL A 417 16.88 14.22 -13.93
CA VAL A 417 15.71 14.14 -13.07
C VAL A 417 14.45 14.46 -13.86
N ARG A 418 13.50 13.54 -13.88
CA ARG A 418 12.19 13.74 -14.48
C ARG A 418 11.22 14.23 -13.42
N LEU A 419 10.48 15.27 -13.76
CA LEU A 419 9.41 15.81 -12.92
C LEU A 419 8.07 15.35 -13.47
N LEU A 420 7.40 14.48 -12.75
CA LEU A 420 6.12 13.88 -13.11
C LEU A 420 5.01 14.48 -12.27
N GLY A 421 3.86 14.75 -12.89
CA GLY A 421 2.73 15.45 -12.28
C GLY A 421 2.66 16.92 -12.71
N ASP A 422 1.47 17.51 -12.56
CA ASP A 422 1.13 18.77 -13.28
C ASP A 422 1.57 20.06 -12.57
N ASN A 423 2.19 19.98 -11.41
CA ASN A 423 2.32 21.15 -10.51
C ASN A 423 3.77 21.59 -10.24
N TRP A 424 4.74 21.02 -10.91
CA TRP A 424 6.14 21.41 -10.73
C TRP A 424 6.41 22.79 -11.35
N GLN A 425 7.07 23.67 -10.60
CA GLN A 425 7.43 25.00 -11.01
C GLN A 425 8.88 25.30 -10.65
N HIS A 426 9.57 25.99 -11.56
CA HIS A 426 10.89 26.54 -11.31
C HIS A 426 10.76 27.85 -10.55
N ILE A 427 11.13 27.86 -9.27
CA ILE A 427 10.88 28.94 -8.34
C ILE A 427 12.20 29.61 -7.93
N GLN A 428 12.25 30.91 -8.05
CA GLN A 428 13.42 31.69 -7.66
C GLN A 428 13.49 31.79 -6.13
N LYS A 429 14.60 31.35 -5.54
CA LYS A 429 14.91 31.41 -4.11
C LYS A 429 15.61 32.73 -3.76
N THR A 430 16.64 33.08 -4.53
CA THR A 430 17.35 34.37 -4.53
C THR A 430 17.77 34.73 -5.94
N GLU A 431 18.38 35.91 -6.18
CA GLU A 431 18.85 36.27 -7.52
C GLU A 431 19.91 35.25 -8.02
N GLY A 432 19.57 34.51 -9.07
CA GLY A 432 20.42 33.47 -9.68
C GLY A 432 20.40 32.11 -8.98
N ASP A 433 19.57 31.93 -7.98
CA ASP A 433 19.40 30.69 -7.21
C ASP A 433 17.94 30.23 -7.30
N TYR A 434 17.70 29.03 -7.83
CA TYR A 434 16.38 28.48 -8.10
C TYR A 434 16.25 27.07 -7.53
N TYR A 435 15.03 26.65 -7.30
CA TYR A 435 14.67 25.28 -6.92
C TYR A 435 13.43 24.82 -7.68
N TRP A 436 13.20 23.53 -7.70
CA TRP A 436 11.95 22.98 -8.19
C TRP A 436 10.97 22.78 -7.04
N GLY A 437 9.84 23.45 -7.15
CA GLY A 437 8.76 23.37 -6.19
C GLY A 437 7.50 22.83 -6.82
N THR A 438 6.77 22.01 -6.08
CA THR A 438 5.42 21.59 -6.42
C THR A 438 4.44 22.17 -5.44
N GLN A 439 3.34 22.72 -5.95
CA GLN A 439 2.33 23.38 -5.16
C GLN A 439 1.01 22.65 -5.29
N ALA A 440 0.51 22.14 -4.14
CA ALA A 440 -0.85 21.68 -4.06
C ALA A 440 -1.79 22.87 -4.17
N SER A 441 -2.45 23.02 -5.30
CA SER A 441 -3.54 23.97 -5.46
C SER A 441 -4.87 23.22 -5.37
N TYR A 442 -5.79 23.70 -4.54
CA TYR A 442 -7.15 23.22 -4.55
C TYR A 442 -7.76 23.44 -5.93
N ASN A 443 -7.97 22.35 -6.66
CA ASN A 443 -8.88 22.35 -7.79
C ASN A 443 -10.12 21.56 -7.36
N LYS A 444 -11.29 22.16 -7.50
CA LYS A 444 -12.58 21.57 -7.15
C LYS A 444 -12.80 20.19 -7.81
N ASP A 445 -12.08 19.91 -8.87
CA ASP A 445 -12.22 18.71 -9.68
C ASP A 445 -11.09 17.67 -9.48
N THR A 446 -10.05 18.00 -8.67
CA THR A 446 -8.94 17.10 -8.35
C THR A 446 -8.52 17.27 -6.88
N ASN A 447 -8.91 16.34 -6.04
CA ASN A 447 -8.84 16.49 -4.58
C ASN A 447 -7.61 15.90 -3.91
N GLY A 448 -6.67 15.42 -4.67
CA GLY A 448 -5.34 15.00 -4.25
C GLY A 448 -4.36 15.35 -5.35
N PHE A 449 -3.09 15.46 -5.02
CA PHE A 449 -2.06 15.55 -6.03
C PHE A 449 -0.91 14.61 -5.69
N ILE A 450 -0.31 14.11 -6.74
CA ILE A 450 0.93 13.36 -6.68
C ILE A 450 1.91 14.12 -7.54
N SER A 451 3.06 14.41 -6.96
CA SER A 451 4.19 14.96 -7.69
C SER A 451 5.41 14.10 -7.42
N VAL A 452 6.11 13.73 -8.46
CA VAL A 452 7.28 12.86 -8.37
C VAL A 452 8.47 13.54 -9.04
N ALA A 453 9.59 13.59 -8.37
CA ALA A 453 10.89 13.85 -8.96
C ALA A 453 11.64 12.50 -9.01
N GLU A 454 11.93 12.03 -10.20
CA GLU A 454 12.49 10.70 -10.46
C GLU A 454 13.80 10.83 -11.24
N THR A 455 14.89 10.24 -10.75
CA THR A 455 16.17 10.26 -11.46
C THR A 455 16.11 9.43 -12.73
N ASP A 456 16.97 9.70 -13.68
CA ASP A 456 17.30 8.72 -14.70
C ASP A 456 17.99 7.51 -14.07
N TRP A 457 18.07 6.40 -14.81
CA TRP A 457 18.74 5.19 -14.36
C TRP A 457 20.24 5.39 -14.22
N PHE A 458 20.82 4.75 -13.20
CA PHE A 458 22.26 4.71 -13.01
C PHE A 458 22.71 3.37 -12.45
N PRO A 459 23.86 2.85 -12.90
CA PRO A 459 24.47 1.69 -12.27
C PRO A 459 25.22 2.11 -11.02
N ILE A 460 25.23 1.27 -10.01
CA ILE A 460 26.15 1.40 -8.89
C ILE A 460 27.25 0.35 -9.04
N PRO A 461 28.49 0.75 -9.35
CA PRO A 461 29.59 -0.21 -9.54
C PRO A 461 29.85 -1.04 -8.29
N SER A 462 30.24 -2.30 -8.48
CA SER A 462 30.51 -3.23 -7.37
C SER A 462 31.83 -2.96 -6.64
N ASP A 463 32.67 -2.08 -7.17
CA ASP A 463 34.00 -1.73 -6.61
C ASP A 463 34.00 -0.44 -5.80
N VAL A 464 32.84 0.20 -5.63
CA VAL A 464 32.67 1.36 -4.75
C VAL A 464 32.39 0.91 -3.32
N SER A 465 32.80 1.70 -2.34
CA SER A 465 32.61 1.35 -0.93
C SER A 465 31.48 2.12 -0.25
N ASN A 466 31.06 3.23 -0.83
CA ASN A 466 29.99 4.05 -0.29
C ASN A 466 29.31 4.87 -1.41
N VAL A 467 27.98 4.85 -1.41
CA VAL A 467 27.14 5.64 -2.33
C VAL A 467 26.12 6.41 -1.50
N THR A 468 26.07 7.71 -1.73
CA THR A 468 25.20 8.62 -0.98
C THR A 468 24.30 9.40 -1.93
N LEU A 469 23.00 9.36 -1.68
CA LEU A 469 22.03 10.31 -2.20
C LEU A 469 21.91 11.47 -1.23
N SER A 470 22.00 12.71 -1.70
CA SER A 470 21.72 13.88 -0.88
C SER A 470 20.96 14.95 -1.64
N PHE A 471 20.18 15.76 -0.93
CA PHE A 471 19.47 16.91 -1.48
C PHE A 471 19.01 17.86 -0.38
N ASP A 472 18.68 19.07 -0.77
CA ASP A 472 18.03 20.05 0.10
C ASP A 472 16.51 20.02 -0.15
N PHE A 473 15.74 20.13 0.92
CA PHE A 473 14.28 20.14 0.81
C PHE A 473 13.62 21.04 1.83
N PHE A 474 12.39 21.42 1.57
CA PHE A 474 11.48 21.99 2.57
C PHE A 474 10.02 21.60 2.28
N THR A 475 9.18 21.68 3.31
CA THR A 475 7.77 21.33 3.24
C THR A 475 6.94 22.40 3.94
N LEU A 476 6.20 23.21 3.22
CA LEU A 476 5.20 24.10 3.78
C LEU A 476 3.82 23.44 3.68
N ALA A 477 3.54 22.54 4.61
CA ALA A 477 2.25 21.91 4.73
C ALA A 477 1.61 22.28 6.08
N ASN A 478 0.29 22.49 6.09
CA ASN A 478 -0.47 22.68 7.33
C ASN A 478 -0.88 21.31 7.87
N PHE A 479 -0.07 20.78 8.80
CA PHE A 479 -0.41 19.54 9.48
C PHE A 479 -1.27 19.78 10.72
N ASN A 480 -2.26 18.94 10.87
CA ASN A 480 -2.86 18.69 12.17
C ASN A 480 -2.08 17.53 12.81
N HIS A 481 -1.29 17.81 13.84
CA HIS A 481 -0.28 16.93 14.45
C HIS A 481 -0.81 15.63 15.09
N ASN A 482 -2.08 15.28 14.92
CA ASN A 482 -2.69 14.16 15.63
C ASN A 482 -2.71 12.83 14.85
N TYR A 483 -2.18 12.79 13.63
CA TYR A 483 -2.22 11.59 12.80
C TYR A 483 -0.83 11.29 12.24
N ASP A 484 -0.33 10.08 12.53
CA ASP A 484 0.89 9.49 11.94
C ASP A 484 0.61 9.14 10.46
N MET A 485 0.47 10.14 9.58
CA MET A 485 0.16 9.92 8.18
C MET A 485 1.31 10.30 7.28
N LEU A 486 1.56 9.48 6.27
CA LEU A 486 2.58 9.69 5.23
C LEU A 486 2.22 10.81 4.23
N PHE A 487 1.05 11.46 4.38
CA PHE A 487 0.62 12.53 3.51
C PHE A 487 1.32 13.85 3.84
N GLY A 488 1.71 14.56 2.81
CA GLY A 488 2.43 15.80 2.94
C GLY A 488 3.88 15.65 3.37
N LEU A 489 4.42 14.43 3.28
CA LEU A 489 5.83 14.11 3.46
C LEU A 489 6.51 13.94 2.12
N PHE A 490 7.82 14.13 2.09
CA PHE A 490 8.65 13.59 1.02
C PHE A 490 8.93 12.12 1.32
N ASN A 491 8.42 11.24 0.48
CA ASN A 491 8.73 9.81 0.51
C ASN A 491 9.90 9.55 -0.44
N ILE A 492 11.04 9.18 0.10
CA ILE A 492 12.25 8.88 -0.67
C ILE A 492 12.28 7.39 -0.92
N GLN A 493 12.26 6.99 -2.17
CA GLN A 493 12.15 5.60 -2.56
C GLN A 493 13.22 5.26 -3.59
N VAL A 494 13.66 4.00 -3.59
CA VAL A 494 14.63 3.44 -4.53
C VAL A 494 14.07 2.20 -5.18
N SER A 495 14.34 2.03 -6.46
CA SER A 495 13.98 0.85 -7.22
C SER A 495 15.13 0.37 -8.08
N THR A 496 15.22 -0.95 -8.28
CA THR A 496 16.12 -1.59 -9.24
C THR A 496 15.38 -2.14 -10.46
N ASP A 497 14.05 -2.02 -10.49
CA ASP A 497 13.21 -2.59 -11.54
C ASP A 497 12.01 -1.71 -11.92
N ARG A 498 11.85 -0.54 -11.27
CA ARG A 498 10.75 0.42 -11.44
C ARG A 498 9.36 -0.11 -11.07
N VAL A 499 9.25 -1.34 -10.67
CA VAL A 499 8.00 -1.94 -10.17
C VAL A 499 7.98 -1.91 -8.65
N HIS A 500 9.08 -2.35 -8.05
CA HIS A 500 9.22 -2.41 -6.61
C HIS A 500 10.01 -1.20 -6.11
N TRP A 501 9.34 -0.39 -5.29
CA TRP A 501 9.93 0.81 -4.71
C TRP A 501 10.13 0.62 -3.21
N HIS A 502 11.36 0.64 -2.77
CA HIS A 502 11.73 0.53 -1.36
C HIS A 502 11.77 1.91 -0.73
N LEU A 503 10.97 2.14 0.29
CA LEU A 503 10.99 3.37 1.06
C LEU A 503 12.30 3.45 1.86
N LEU A 504 13.13 4.46 1.58
CA LEU A 504 14.30 4.78 2.39
C LEU A 504 13.90 5.58 3.63
N ASP A 505 13.10 6.61 3.45
CA ASP A 505 12.60 7.45 4.53
C ASP A 505 11.40 8.30 4.08
N ALA A 506 10.64 8.81 5.05
CA ALA A 506 9.59 9.79 4.87
C ALA A 506 9.91 11.03 5.71
N ILE A 507 10.21 12.15 5.05
CA ILE A 507 10.81 13.32 5.70
C ILE A 507 9.94 14.56 5.63
N TYR A 508 10.10 15.43 6.62
CA TYR A 508 9.41 16.70 6.74
C TYR A 508 10.30 17.78 7.33
N SER A 509 10.25 18.99 6.79
CA SER A 509 10.87 20.17 7.39
C SER A 509 10.23 21.44 6.87
N ARG A 510 9.84 22.37 7.77
CA ARG A 510 9.34 23.70 7.40
C ARG A 510 10.40 24.64 6.87
N ASP A 511 11.63 24.39 7.25
CA ASP A 511 12.80 25.16 6.81
C ASP A 511 13.61 24.31 5.82
N TRP A 512 14.38 24.96 4.97
CA TRP A 512 15.34 24.28 4.12
C TRP A 512 16.28 23.41 4.98
N LYS A 513 16.35 22.15 4.64
CA LYS A 513 17.16 21.15 5.33
C LYS A 513 17.90 20.28 4.32
N HIS A 514 19.18 20.08 4.56
CA HIS A 514 19.99 19.10 3.87
C HIS A 514 19.77 17.72 4.46
N VAL A 515 19.66 16.71 3.59
CA VAL A 515 19.52 15.29 3.97
C VAL A 515 20.43 14.41 3.14
N GLU A 516 20.85 13.31 3.75
CA GLU A 516 21.71 12.30 3.12
C GLU A 516 21.15 10.91 3.40
N PHE A 517 21.14 10.05 2.38
CA PHE A 517 20.70 8.65 2.44
C PHE A 517 21.77 7.75 1.87
N SER A 518 22.02 6.63 2.53
CA SER A 518 22.92 5.61 2.00
C SER A 518 22.20 4.75 0.95
N LEU A 519 22.87 4.58 -0.18
CA LEU A 519 22.48 3.64 -1.23
C LEU A 519 23.41 2.40 -1.27
N ASN A 520 24.12 2.11 -0.17
CA ASN A 520 25.10 1.03 -0.12
C ASN A 520 24.47 -0.36 -0.30
N ASP A 521 23.21 -0.54 0.03
CA ASP A 521 22.48 -1.81 -0.16
C ASP A 521 22.25 -2.14 -1.64
N TYR A 522 22.49 -1.15 -2.53
CA TYR A 522 22.34 -1.28 -3.98
C TYR A 522 23.68 -1.34 -4.72
N ILE A 523 24.80 -1.50 -4.01
CA ILE A 523 26.14 -1.62 -4.63
C ILE A 523 26.21 -2.90 -5.49
N GLY A 524 26.58 -2.71 -6.75
CA GLY A 524 26.64 -3.77 -7.75
C GLY A 524 25.36 -3.94 -8.58
N GLU A 525 24.31 -3.20 -8.26
CA GLU A 525 23.09 -3.20 -9.06
C GLU A 525 23.31 -2.45 -10.39
N PRO A 526 22.98 -3.05 -11.52
CA PRO A 526 23.19 -2.47 -12.84
C PRO A 526 22.20 -1.33 -13.16
N PHE A 527 21.04 -1.31 -12.46
CA PHE A 527 19.99 -0.34 -12.66
C PHE A 527 19.45 0.08 -11.30
N VAL A 528 19.64 1.33 -10.96
CA VAL A 528 19.10 1.96 -9.76
C VAL A 528 18.39 3.24 -10.17
N GLN A 529 17.23 3.48 -9.59
CA GLN A 529 16.48 4.69 -9.77
C GLN A 529 16.00 5.19 -8.42
N VAL A 530 16.05 6.49 -8.20
CA VAL A 530 15.54 7.16 -7.01
C VAL A 530 14.33 7.98 -7.38
N ARG A 531 13.28 7.92 -6.57
CA ARG A 531 12.18 8.88 -6.66
C ARG A 531 11.93 9.57 -5.33
N ILE A 532 11.59 10.83 -5.42
CA ILE A 532 11.08 11.65 -4.34
C ILE A 532 9.61 11.87 -4.63
N LEU A 533 8.75 11.19 -3.90
CA LEU A 533 7.30 11.21 -4.07
C LEU A 533 6.68 12.13 -3.04
N VAL A 534 5.88 13.08 -3.50
CA VAL A 534 5.00 13.88 -2.65
C VAL A 534 3.57 13.53 -3.00
N GLU A 535 2.87 12.97 -2.03
CA GLU A 535 1.43 12.76 -2.09
C GLU A 535 0.78 13.64 -1.04
N ASP A 536 -0.15 14.48 -1.45
CA ASP A 536 -0.87 15.36 -0.54
C ASP A 536 -2.38 15.26 -0.77
N VAL A 537 -3.10 15.24 0.33
CA VAL A 537 -4.55 15.27 0.35
C VAL A 537 -4.96 16.64 0.88
N VAL A 538 -5.66 17.40 0.08
CA VAL A 538 -6.11 18.74 0.47
C VAL A 538 -7.08 18.65 1.64
N ASN A 539 -6.68 19.15 2.78
CA ASN A 539 -7.44 19.10 4.03
C ASN A 539 -8.67 20.02 3.97
N TRP A 540 -9.86 19.45 4.07
CA TRP A 540 -11.17 20.11 3.96
C TRP A 540 -11.67 20.73 5.27
N ASN A 541 -10.82 21.14 6.17
CA ASN A 541 -11.32 21.82 7.37
C ASN A 541 -11.65 23.28 7.09
N LEU A 542 -12.76 23.55 6.36
CA LEU A 542 -13.15 24.89 5.94
C LEU A 542 -14.62 25.18 6.12
N GLU A 543 -15.05 25.28 7.35
CA GLU A 543 -16.16 26.17 7.70
C GLU A 543 -15.79 27.67 7.53
N ASN A 544 -14.53 28.00 7.33
CA ASN A 544 -14.09 29.37 7.11
C ASN A 544 -13.55 29.58 5.70
N LYS A 545 -14.44 30.05 4.86
CA LYS A 545 -14.19 30.73 3.60
C LYS A 545 -12.89 31.54 3.64
N PHE A 546 -12.01 31.33 2.65
CA PHE A 546 -10.84 32.15 2.33
C PHE A 546 -9.58 31.98 3.17
N SER A 547 -8.98 30.81 3.15
CA SER A 547 -7.54 30.76 2.98
C SER A 547 -7.23 29.64 1.99
N THR A 548 -6.79 30.00 0.82
CA THR A 548 -6.07 29.09 -0.08
C THR A 548 -4.84 28.63 0.70
N VAL A 549 -4.96 27.50 1.37
CA VAL A 549 -3.81 26.87 2.01
C VAL A 549 -3.07 26.17 0.91
N TYR A 550 -2.01 26.79 0.45
CA TYR A 550 -1.09 26.19 -0.50
C TYR A 550 -0.07 25.39 0.31
N ASN A 551 -0.09 24.07 0.15
CA ASN A 551 1.05 23.27 0.54
C ASN A 551 2.12 23.43 -0.54
N LEU A 552 3.32 23.77 -0.16
CA LEU A 552 4.46 23.97 -1.06
C LEU A 552 5.58 23.02 -0.64
N TYR A 553 6.09 22.29 -1.58
CA TYR A 553 7.19 21.37 -1.44
C TYR A 553 8.32 21.80 -2.37
N GLY A 554 9.54 21.81 -1.88
CA GLY A 554 10.69 22.20 -2.69
C GLY A 554 11.85 21.24 -2.56
N ILE A 555 12.54 21.00 -3.67
CA ILE A 555 13.78 20.22 -3.76
C ILE A 555 14.85 21.04 -4.46
N ASP A 556 16.10 20.88 -4.02
CA ASP A 556 17.27 21.58 -4.52
C ASP A 556 18.53 20.75 -4.30
N ASN A 557 19.61 21.03 -5.05
CA ASN A 557 20.93 20.44 -4.83
C ASN A 557 20.97 18.90 -4.77
N LEU A 558 20.29 18.23 -5.69
CA LEU A 558 20.25 16.75 -5.71
C LEU A 558 21.60 16.20 -6.18
N THR A 559 22.20 15.36 -5.35
CA THR A 559 23.52 14.76 -5.59
C THR A 559 23.46 13.25 -5.36
N ILE A 560 24.09 12.50 -6.26
CA ILE A 560 24.42 11.08 -6.05
C ILE A 560 25.93 10.94 -6.22
N ASP A 561 26.62 10.64 -5.14
CA ASP A 561 28.07 10.63 -5.10
C ASP A 561 28.64 9.30 -4.60
N PHE A 562 29.80 8.94 -5.17
CA PHE A 562 30.64 7.87 -4.67
C PHE A 562 31.76 8.49 -3.83
N SER A 563 31.93 8.08 -2.61
CA SER A 563 33.16 8.40 -1.91
C SER A 563 34.03 7.16 -1.77
N ASP A 564 35.21 7.21 -2.41
CA ASP A 564 36.33 6.34 -2.05
C ASP A 564 36.92 6.67 -0.67
N VAL A 565 36.50 7.77 -0.11
CA VAL A 565 36.80 8.16 1.24
C VAL A 565 35.81 7.41 2.12
N SER A 566 36.27 6.33 2.77
CA SER A 566 35.65 5.95 4.04
C SER A 566 35.43 7.27 4.80
N LEU A 567 34.18 7.70 4.89
CA LEU A 567 33.79 8.74 5.84
C LEU A 567 34.55 8.43 7.11
N PRO A 568 35.12 9.41 7.84
CA PRO A 568 35.72 9.12 9.12
C PRO A 568 34.65 8.28 9.78
N GLU A 569 34.95 7.00 9.95
CA GLU A 569 34.12 6.12 10.74
C GLU A 569 33.74 6.98 11.94
N THR A 570 32.52 7.51 11.96
CA THR A 570 31.91 7.61 13.28
C THR A 570 31.99 6.16 13.66
N LYS A 571 33.00 5.85 14.46
CA LYS A 571 33.20 4.53 15.04
C LYS A 571 31.90 4.20 15.76
N TYR A 572 30.89 3.75 15.02
CA TYR A 572 29.93 2.85 15.57
C TYR A 572 30.79 1.64 15.86
N GLU A 573 31.19 1.50 17.11
CA GLU A 573 31.96 0.37 17.58
C GLU A 573 31.24 -0.84 17.04
N LEU A 574 31.84 -1.49 16.03
CA LEU A 574 31.35 -2.76 15.50
C LEU A 574 31.27 -3.64 16.72
N PHE A 575 30.06 -4.06 17.11
CA PHE A 575 30.02 -5.04 18.15
C PHE A 575 30.70 -6.29 17.67
N THR A 576 31.78 -6.60 18.32
CA THR A 576 32.64 -7.72 18.01
C THR A 576 32.41 -8.88 18.94
N SER A 577 31.67 -8.65 20.05
CA SER A 577 31.43 -9.66 21.06
C SER A 577 29.96 -9.74 21.48
N LEU A 578 29.44 -10.95 21.53
CA LEU A 578 28.21 -11.33 22.19
C LEU A 578 28.50 -12.57 23.03
N GLU A 579 28.43 -12.43 24.35
CA GLU A 579 28.54 -13.54 25.28
C GLU A 579 27.20 -13.80 25.96
N ILE A 580 26.84 -15.07 26.07
CA ILE A 580 25.59 -15.50 26.70
C ILE A 580 25.91 -16.61 27.67
N CYS A 581 25.65 -16.38 28.94
CA CYS A 581 25.92 -17.35 30.01
C CYS A 581 24.83 -17.35 31.11
N PRO A 582 24.53 -18.48 31.75
CA PRO A 582 25.05 -19.82 31.43
C PRO A 582 24.42 -20.40 30.16
N ASN A 583 25.17 -21.27 29.50
CA ASN A 583 24.68 -22.01 28.35
C ASN A 583 25.27 -23.44 28.39
N PRO A 584 24.49 -24.50 28.67
CA PRO A 584 23.02 -24.56 28.81
C PRO A 584 22.45 -23.79 30.01
N THR A 585 21.14 -23.53 29.96
CA THR A 585 20.41 -22.81 31.00
C THR A 585 19.02 -23.42 31.25
N VAL A 586 18.46 -23.20 32.44
CA VAL A 586 17.10 -23.66 32.80
C VAL A 586 16.06 -22.53 32.77
N SER A 587 16.45 -21.27 32.98
CA SER A 587 15.48 -20.18 33.07
C SER A 587 15.99 -18.80 32.63
N GLN A 588 17.24 -18.47 32.95
CA GLN A 588 17.79 -17.13 32.70
C GLN A 588 19.17 -17.22 32.07
N VAL A 589 19.47 -16.25 31.21
CA VAL A 589 20.79 -16.03 30.65
C VAL A 589 21.19 -14.59 30.84
N GLU A 590 22.46 -14.33 31.10
CA GLU A 590 23.05 -13.02 31.05
C GLU A 590 23.64 -12.77 29.67
N ILE A 591 23.34 -11.59 29.13
CA ILE A 591 23.78 -11.14 27.81
C ILE A 591 24.78 -10.02 28.04
N HIS A 592 25.99 -10.24 27.53
CA HIS A 592 27.06 -9.27 27.56
C HIS A 592 27.48 -8.93 26.13
N THR A 593 27.45 -7.64 25.81
CA THR A 593 27.89 -7.11 24.51
C THR A 593 28.87 -5.97 24.71
N ASP A 594 29.59 -5.63 23.67
CA ASP A 594 30.41 -4.43 23.63
C ASP A 594 29.62 -3.17 23.19
N LEU A 595 28.27 -3.29 23.14
CA LEU A 595 27.39 -2.20 22.74
C LEU A 595 27.19 -1.19 23.85
N SER A 596 27.41 0.06 23.54
CA SER A 596 27.25 1.18 24.49
C SER A 596 25.82 1.78 24.54
N LYS A 597 24.88 1.27 23.74
CA LYS A 597 23.51 1.79 23.59
C LYS A 597 22.50 0.66 23.56
N PRO A 598 21.21 0.94 23.84
CA PRO A 598 20.14 -0.04 23.72
C PRO A 598 20.09 -0.66 22.32
N TYR A 599 19.77 -1.94 22.26
CA TYR A 599 19.69 -2.72 21.03
C TYR A 599 18.41 -3.55 20.99
N LEU A 600 18.06 -4.02 19.78
CA LEU A 600 16.97 -4.98 19.56
C LEU A 600 17.50 -6.39 19.83
N LEU A 601 16.79 -7.14 20.67
CA LEU A 601 17.10 -8.54 20.97
C LEU A 601 15.96 -9.43 20.57
N GLY A 602 16.21 -10.42 19.71
CA GLY A 602 15.26 -11.45 19.30
C GLY A 602 15.73 -12.83 19.69
N VAL A 603 14.81 -13.68 20.18
CA VAL A 603 15.04 -15.11 20.42
C VAL A 603 14.29 -15.92 19.36
N TYR A 604 14.98 -16.83 18.71
CA TYR A 604 14.46 -17.63 17.60
C TYR A 604 14.60 -19.13 17.91
N ASN A 605 13.62 -19.93 17.52
CA ASN A 605 13.69 -21.37 17.61
C ASN A 605 14.52 -21.96 16.43
N LEU A 606 14.69 -23.29 16.41
CA LEU A 606 15.43 -24.00 15.36
C LEU A 606 14.86 -23.82 13.93
N MET A 607 13.56 -23.48 13.81
CA MET A 607 12.90 -23.24 12.54
C MET A 607 13.03 -21.77 12.09
N GLY A 608 13.77 -20.93 12.83
CA GLY A 608 13.93 -19.52 12.53
C GLY A 608 12.74 -18.63 12.97
N ILE A 609 11.74 -19.20 13.64
CA ILE A 609 10.58 -18.45 14.14
C ILE A 609 10.99 -17.66 15.37
N LYS A 610 10.71 -16.35 15.37
CA LYS A 610 10.95 -15.47 16.51
C LYS A 610 9.94 -15.82 17.62
N VAL A 611 10.45 -16.16 18.80
CA VAL A 611 9.65 -16.57 19.97
C VAL A 611 9.65 -15.53 21.08
N MET A 612 10.62 -14.61 21.09
CA MET A 612 10.66 -13.45 22.02
C MET A 612 11.37 -12.29 21.34
N GLU A 613 10.98 -11.06 21.70
CA GLU A 613 11.62 -9.82 21.23
C GLU A 613 11.64 -8.75 22.32
N TYR A 614 12.72 -7.98 22.38
CA TYR A 614 12.88 -6.87 23.31
C TYR A 614 13.50 -5.67 22.59
N HIS A 615 12.81 -4.54 22.67
CA HIS A 615 13.31 -3.25 22.17
C HIS A 615 13.99 -2.48 23.28
N GLY A 616 15.08 -1.82 22.93
CA GLY A 616 15.85 -1.04 23.89
C GLY A 616 16.51 -1.86 25.00
N PHE A 617 16.80 -3.14 24.74
CA PHE A 617 17.49 -4.00 25.68
C PHE A 617 18.90 -3.50 25.92
N ASN A 618 19.30 -3.46 27.18
CA ASN A 618 20.68 -3.20 27.59
C ASN A 618 21.26 -4.49 28.17
N ASP A 619 22.57 -4.56 28.33
CA ASP A 619 23.21 -5.71 28.97
C ASP A 619 22.52 -6.06 30.27
N GLY A 620 22.25 -7.36 30.46
CA GLY A 620 21.56 -7.84 31.63
C GLY A 620 20.98 -9.22 31.49
N SER A 621 20.12 -9.61 32.45
CA SER A 621 19.51 -10.93 32.49
C SER A 621 18.26 -10.99 31.62
N LEU A 622 18.21 -12.02 30.76
CA LEU A 622 17.07 -12.37 29.92
C LEU A 622 16.39 -13.59 30.49
N ASP A 623 15.12 -13.46 30.88
CA ASP A 623 14.31 -14.58 31.35
C ASP A 623 13.71 -15.35 30.15
N ILE A 624 14.09 -16.62 30.03
CA ILE A 624 13.56 -17.54 29.01
C ILE A 624 12.83 -18.74 29.64
N SER A 625 12.41 -18.60 30.89
CA SER A 625 11.75 -19.67 31.66
C SER A 625 10.49 -20.19 30.98
N THR A 626 9.77 -19.32 30.26
CA THR A 626 8.53 -19.65 29.52
C THR A 626 8.75 -20.47 28.27
N LEU A 627 9.98 -20.54 27.76
CA LEU A 627 10.28 -21.29 26.54
C LEU A 627 10.38 -22.80 26.87
N PRO A 628 9.88 -23.68 26.00
CA PRO A 628 10.13 -25.13 26.09
C PRO A 628 11.62 -25.48 26.08
N SER A 629 11.98 -26.65 26.62
CA SER A 629 13.36 -27.18 26.48
C SER A 629 13.70 -27.35 25.00
N GLY A 630 14.89 -26.88 24.60
CA GLY A 630 15.27 -26.89 23.20
C GLY A 630 16.46 -26.00 22.87
N VAL A 631 16.78 -25.91 21.59
CA VAL A 631 17.83 -25.06 21.05
C VAL A 631 17.22 -23.77 20.50
N TYR A 632 17.79 -22.65 20.89
CA TYR A 632 17.38 -21.32 20.45
C TYR A 632 18.57 -20.53 19.97
N PHE A 633 18.30 -19.45 19.21
CA PHE A 633 19.29 -18.46 18.81
C PHE A 633 18.87 -17.11 19.36
N ILE A 634 19.77 -16.46 20.09
CA ILE A 634 19.62 -15.06 20.48
C ILE A 634 20.32 -14.22 19.43
N LYS A 635 19.57 -13.32 18.81
CA LYS A 635 20.05 -12.35 17.82
C LYS A 635 19.97 -10.96 18.41
N VAL A 636 21.09 -10.27 18.42
CA VAL A 636 21.22 -8.86 18.82
C VAL A 636 21.39 -8.03 17.58
N THR A 637 20.57 -6.98 17.43
CA THR A 637 20.59 -6.10 16.25
C THR A 637 20.68 -4.65 16.70
N GLN A 638 21.59 -3.90 16.09
CA GLN A 638 21.69 -2.46 16.27
C GLN A 638 22.16 -1.82 14.95
N PHE A 639 21.49 -0.75 14.52
CA PHE A 639 21.80 -0.04 13.27
C PHE A 639 21.92 -0.94 12.04
N GLY A 640 20.96 -1.89 11.89
CA GLY A 640 20.92 -2.82 10.74
C GLY A 640 21.92 -3.97 10.79
N LYS A 641 22.88 -3.97 11.72
CA LYS A 641 23.84 -5.06 11.91
C LYS A 641 23.41 -6.01 13.01
N SER A 642 23.65 -7.30 12.83
CA SER A 642 23.27 -8.29 13.84
C SER A 642 24.33 -9.36 14.06
N ILE A 643 24.38 -9.84 15.31
CA ILE A 643 25.16 -11.01 15.72
C ILE A 643 24.22 -11.99 16.42
N SER A 644 24.45 -13.27 16.21
CA SER A 644 23.61 -14.33 16.81
C SER A 644 24.44 -15.35 17.55
N LYS A 645 23.90 -15.84 18.67
CA LYS A 645 24.50 -16.93 19.43
C LYS A 645 23.48 -18.00 19.78
N ARG A 646 23.89 -19.25 19.68
CA ARG A 646 23.09 -20.42 20.06
C ARG A 646 23.07 -20.59 21.57
N ILE A 647 21.88 -20.86 22.11
CA ILE A 647 21.67 -21.28 23.50
C ILE A 647 20.94 -22.62 23.57
N ILE A 648 21.09 -23.31 24.65
CA ILE A 648 20.39 -24.57 24.95
C ILE A 648 19.58 -24.33 26.23
N LYS A 649 18.25 -24.45 26.13
CA LYS A 649 17.31 -24.42 27.23
C LYS A 649 17.04 -25.85 27.69
N GLU A 650 17.38 -26.16 28.94
CA GLU A 650 17.12 -27.46 29.60
C GLU A 650 15.72 -27.54 30.22
#